data_c78f72ed113cf52e6bbd5e2acea4622f
#
_entry.id   c78f72ed113cf52e6bbd5e2acea4622f
#
_cell.length_a   1.000
_cell.length_b   1.000
_cell.length_c   1.000
_cell.angle_alpha   90.00
_cell.angle_beta   90.00
_cell.angle_gamma   90.00
#
_symmetry.space_group_name_H-M   'P 1'
#
loop_
_entity.id
_entity.type
_entity.pdbx_description
1 polymer ?
#
loop_
_entity_poly.entity_id
_entity_poly.type
_entity_poly.pdbx_seq_one_letter_code
_entity_poly.pdbx_strand_id
1 'polypeptide(L)'
;MHTTFEKEGIQQSAKDFFESENDNPSASLSLSFCVQTLDGTVILSGILENTPVTLTNIKPWDISEPNLYKIVCTLSENGTAIQTETITTGFRTTRFDTNEGFFLNDAHIKLKGVCQHHDLGALGSAVNRSAIKRQLLILKSMGVNAVRTTHNMPAAMLLELADEMGILIVDEAFDMWEMSKTTYDYARFFKEWSARDVKSWICRDRNHPCVILWSIGNEIYDTHANEHGLEITRYLKEQVLLHDPYGHALPTIGSNFMQGENARKCADILKIAGYNYAERLYNKQHADHPDWVIYGSETSSTVQSRGIYHFPLAKSLLTDNDGQCSSLGNSTVNWGAKNQQFCAVSDLHMPFSLGQFLWSGFDYIGEPTPYQSRNSFFGQIDTAGFPKDAYYFYQSVWTDAKTNPMIHILPYWDFNPGQIIDVRVYTNAPKAALFFNDTLIGEKKLAHTQEDNIIADWSLPYKKGVLTAIAYDEFGNEIARDTKHSFCDASSLRLSADRLEVPANGEELIFVTIDALDADGYPVDNANNRVHVTVEGEGLLAGLDNGDSTDYEPYKGDCRRLFSGKLLAIIAPTLNAGTITVTASSDGLKDAVLTLNTVACKNRDSDDLHIMTITRDPLADAVSHATDIPVRSITLSCEDSCILTANKPSTVISAVTHPANAAAQPLDWKVTNAEGVVVPYATLERIDDTHMHILAFADGSFFVRCSVTNGRGYTVLYSMLEFKAEQIGTMNLDPYSFTVGSLYSDSEGEIANGNAHGAATGSEGTTSITYGPFDFGLFGSDTVTIPIFETESRPVDLTFIEGKTKTQPGTVLCRGHYDKKMIWDTYQEETFKLPKRLTGVTTFTIQVTNRKLHIGGLSFKKLEKAWSPLSVTDIDRVYGDAFCKTDDAITGIGNNVTIEYTDMDFGERTCVVIEITGRSPIEKNTIHVRASNGTNETLNIAEFTYSDDYVTKRFPVNVLSGSQTVTLLFLPGSNFDLKGIRFVKI
;
A
#
# COMPACT_ATOMS: atom_id res chain seq x y z
N MET A 1 9.11 40.81 -22.42
CA MET A 1 8.77 40.27 -21.10
C MET A 1 8.63 41.44 -20.15
N HIS A 2 7.42 41.69 -19.65
CA HIS A 2 7.23 42.73 -18.64
C HIS A 2 7.22 42.02 -17.27
N THR A 3 8.20 42.30 -16.47
CA THR A 3 8.33 41.77 -15.14
C THR A 3 8.15 42.91 -14.16
N THR A 4 7.10 42.85 -13.36
CA THR A 4 6.83 43.83 -12.30
C THR A 4 7.47 43.36 -11.01
N PHE A 5 8.35 44.17 -10.42
CA PHE A 5 8.82 43.94 -9.07
C PHE A 5 7.86 44.51 -8.06
N GLU A 6 7.54 43.75 -7.06
CA GLU A 6 6.75 44.27 -5.93
C GLU A 6 7.60 45.19 -5.05
N LYS A 7 7.15 46.40 -4.98
CA LYS A 7 7.67 47.45 -4.14
C LYS A 7 7.13 47.42 -2.71
N GLU A 8 5.90 46.85 -2.54
CA GLU A 8 5.18 46.98 -1.27
C GLU A 8 5.86 46.21 -0.13
N GLY A 9 6.44 45.03 -0.36
CA GLY A 9 7.13 44.26 0.70
C GLY A 9 8.39 45.00 1.19
N ILE A 10 9.16 45.58 0.28
CA ILE A 10 10.37 46.32 0.64
C ILE A 10 10.01 47.71 1.21
N GLN A 11 8.96 48.38 0.68
CA GLN A 11 8.46 49.63 1.24
C GLN A 11 7.79 49.45 2.59
N GLN A 12 7.06 48.38 2.82
CA GLN A 12 6.43 48.11 4.11
C GLN A 12 7.48 47.79 5.16
N SER A 13 8.47 46.96 4.86
CA SER A 13 9.59 46.70 5.77
C SER A 13 10.39 47.96 6.08
N ALA A 14 10.65 48.81 5.08
CA ALA A 14 11.27 50.10 5.29
C ALA A 14 10.40 51.05 6.13
N LYS A 15 9.06 51.09 5.88
CA LYS A 15 8.13 51.92 6.62
C LYS A 15 7.96 51.41 8.06
N ASP A 16 7.84 50.13 8.29
CA ASP A 16 7.72 49.53 9.62
C ASP A 16 9.00 49.71 10.45
N PHE A 17 10.17 49.68 9.81
CA PHE A 17 11.46 49.96 10.45
C PHE A 17 11.55 51.42 10.87
N PHE A 18 11.05 52.37 10.04
CA PHE A 18 11.12 53.80 10.31
C PHE A 18 10.04 54.33 11.29
N GLU A 19 8.88 53.72 11.34
CA GLU A 19 7.83 54.06 12.33
C GLU A 19 8.24 53.65 13.76
N SER A 20 9.25 52.80 13.92
CA SER A 20 9.67 52.31 15.25
C SER A 20 10.83 53.07 15.89
N GLU A 21 11.68 53.84 15.18
CA GLU A 21 12.97 54.33 15.75
C GLU A 21 13.37 55.77 15.44
N ASN A 22 12.68 56.64 14.64
CA ASN A 22 13.26 57.96 14.37
C ASN A 22 12.25 59.11 14.22
N ASP A 23 12.34 60.06 15.17
CA ASP A 23 11.73 61.40 15.17
C ASP A 23 12.52 62.41 14.32
N ASN A 24 13.22 62.04 13.24
CA ASN A 24 14.02 62.98 12.46
C ASN A 24 13.42 63.25 11.06
N PRO A 25 12.68 64.38 10.85
CA PRO A 25 11.92 64.63 9.62
C PRO A 25 12.77 65.12 8.41
N SER A 26 14.08 65.13 8.50
CA SER A 26 14.95 65.67 7.44
C SER A 26 15.79 64.69 6.67
N ALA A 27 15.67 63.39 6.96
CA ALA A 27 16.43 62.34 6.28
C ALA A 27 15.84 62.05 4.88
N SER A 28 16.65 62.18 3.83
CA SER A 28 16.28 61.77 2.46
C SER A 28 16.54 60.27 2.25
N LEU A 29 15.46 59.48 2.29
CA LEU A 29 15.53 58.05 2.00
C LEU A 29 15.42 57.81 0.50
N SER A 30 16.27 56.88 -0.01
CA SER A 30 16.20 56.43 -1.38
C SER A 30 16.36 54.88 -1.44
N LEU A 31 15.57 54.25 -2.28
CA LEU A 31 15.64 52.81 -2.53
C LEU A 31 16.20 52.62 -3.96
N SER A 32 17.34 51.96 -4.10
CA SER A 32 17.92 51.60 -5.39
C SER A 32 17.91 50.10 -5.63
N PHE A 33 17.95 49.69 -6.86
CA PHE A 33 18.04 48.28 -7.26
C PHE A 33 19.18 48.07 -8.28
N CYS A 34 19.70 46.83 -8.28
CA CYS A 34 20.65 46.32 -9.27
C CYS A 34 20.28 44.88 -9.65
N VAL A 35 19.94 44.66 -10.92
CA VAL A 35 19.74 43.31 -11.48
C VAL A 35 21.07 42.87 -12.09
N GLN A 36 21.54 41.71 -11.67
CA GLN A 36 22.80 41.15 -12.11
C GLN A 36 22.72 39.63 -12.31
N THR A 37 23.57 39.08 -13.14
CA THR A 37 23.79 37.64 -13.25
C THR A 37 24.42 37.09 -11.96
N LEU A 38 24.43 35.75 -11.80
CA LEU A 38 24.98 35.11 -10.59
C LEU A 38 26.48 35.42 -10.40
N ASP A 39 27.23 35.67 -11.48
CA ASP A 39 28.64 36.07 -11.45
C ASP A 39 28.88 37.58 -11.16
N GLY A 40 27.79 38.34 -10.98
CA GLY A 40 27.86 39.76 -10.62
C GLY A 40 27.85 40.71 -11.82
N THR A 41 27.67 40.23 -13.06
CA THR A 41 27.57 41.15 -14.23
C THR A 41 26.26 41.91 -14.17
N VAL A 42 26.33 43.24 -14.09
CA VAL A 42 25.16 44.11 -13.99
C VAL A 42 24.41 44.18 -15.33
N ILE A 43 23.11 43.92 -15.28
CA ILE A 43 22.20 44.01 -16.43
C ILE A 43 21.49 45.38 -16.44
N LEU A 44 20.98 45.78 -15.27
CA LEU A 44 20.28 47.05 -15.10
C LEU A 44 20.39 47.50 -13.64
N SER A 45 20.53 48.80 -13.44
CA SER A 45 20.45 49.40 -12.10
C SER A 45 19.74 50.75 -12.17
N GLY A 46 19.14 51.17 -11.06
CA GLY A 46 18.41 52.43 -10.98
C GLY A 46 17.83 52.68 -9.60
N ILE A 47 17.10 53.80 -9.49
CA ILE A 47 16.29 54.09 -8.31
C ILE A 47 14.93 53.38 -8.48
N LEU A 48 14.45 52.74 -7.43
CA LEU A 48 13.17 52.06 -7.46
C LEU A 48 12.05 53.08 -7.29
N GLU A 49 11.37 53.40 -8.40
CA GLU A 49 10.17 54.25 -8.44
C GLU A 49 8.89 53.42 -8.51
N ASN A 50 7.73 54.08 -8.43
CA ASN A 50 6.41 53.39 -8.54
C ASN A 50 6.06 52.94 -9.98
N THR A 51 7.03 52.75 -10.84
CA THR A 51 6.84 52.35 -12.24
C THR A 51 7.44 50.98 -12.48
N PRO A 52 6.80 50.14 -13.31
CA PRO A 52 7.36 48.86 -13.71
C PRO A 52 8.69 49.02 -14.38
N VAL A 53 9.66 48.15 -14.06
CA VAL A 53 11.00 48.12 -14.67
C VAL A 53 10.98 47.09 -15.79
N THR A 54 11.32 47.53 -17.02
CA THR A 54 11.46 46.62 -18.15
C THR A 54 12.90 46.14 -18.28
N LEU A 55 13.06 44.81 -18.24
CA LEU A 55 14.37 44.18 -18.47
C LEU A 55 14.48 43.70 -19.93
N THR A 56 15.61 43.95 -20.58
CA THR A 56 15.90 43.47 -21.93
C THR A 56 17.10 42.53 -21.89
N ASN A 57 17.23 41.65 -22.88
CA ASN A 57 18.31 40.67 -23.00
C ASN A 57 18.45 39.69 -21.82
N ILE A 58 17.28 39.30 -21.24
CA ILE A 58 17.24 38.29 -20.20
C ILE A 58 16.95 36.95 -20.85
N LYS A 59 17.65 35.90 -20.40
CA LYS A 59 17.28 34.50 -20.68
C LYS A 59 16.20 34.07 -19.70
N PRO A 60 15.09 33.54 -20.19
CA PRO A 60 14.04 33.04 -19.29
C PRO A 60 14.53 31.86 -18.44
N TRP A 61 13.96 31.72 -17.25
CA TRP A 61 14.11 30.51 -16.45
C TRP A 61 13.26 29.38 -17.05
N ASP A 62 13.85 28.20 -17.21
CA ASP A 62 13.20 27.02 -17.78
C ASP A 62 13.67 25.75 -17.06
N ILE A 63 12.91 24.65 -17.15
CA ILE A 63 13.29 23.37 -16.53
C ILE A 63 14.57 22.77 -17.12
N SER A 64 14.91 23.09 -18.36
CA SER A 64 16.13 22.66 -19.05
C SER A 64 17.30 23.65 -18.90
N GLU A 65 17.00 24.93 -18.82
CA GLU A 65 17.95 26.02 -18.64
C GLU A 65 17.50 26.95 -17.50
N PRO A 66 17.76 26.61 -16.22
CA PRO A 66 17.28 27.35 -15.06
C PRO A 66 18.10 28.64 -14.84
N ASN A 67 17.93 29.65 -15.72
CA ASN A 67 18.62 30.91 -15.66
C ASN A 67 18.16 31.76 -14.48
N LEU A 68 19.03 32.02 -13.54
CA LEU A 68 18.81 32.82 -12.34
C LEU A 68 19.58 34.13 -12.34
N TYR A 69 19.04 35.11 -11.64
CA TYR A 69 19.57 36.46 -11.50
C TYR A 69 19.51 36.88 -10.03
N LYS A 70 20.39 37.76 -9.63
CA LYS A 70 20.37 38.47 -8.34
C LYS A 70 19.76 39.85 -8.51
N ILE A 71 18.81 40.17 -7.66
CA ILE A 71 18.25 41.49 -7.51
C ILE A 71 18.73 42.02 -6.16
N VAL A 72 19.63 42.98 -6.21
CA VAL A 72 20.18 43.64 -5.02
C VAL A 72 19.42 44.94 -4.80
N CYS A 73 18.66 45.03 -3.71
CA CYS A 73 17.95 46.21 -3.30
C CYS A 73 18.69 46.89 -2.16
N THR A 74 18.99 48.19 -2.31
CA THR A 74 19.73 48.95 -1.31
C THR A 74 18.91 50.14 -0.84
N LEU A 75 18.61 50.19 0.44
CA LEU A 75 18.03 51.34 1.12
C LEU A 75 19.17 52.25 1.59
N SER A 76 19.10 53.52 1.21
CA SER A 76 20.09 54.52 1.57
C SER A 76 19.43 55.69 2.26
N GLU A 77 20.10 56.19 3.29
CA GLU A 77 19.78 57.47 3.95
C GLU A 77 20.82 58.52 3.64
N ASN A 78 20.39 59.65 3.07
CA ASN A 78 21.28 60.75 2.64
C ASN A 78 22.45 60.26 1.76
N GLY A 79 22.21 59.22 0.90
CA GLY A 79 23.20 58.63 0.00
C GLY A 79 24.10 57.56 0.63
N THR A 80 23.94 57.27 1.91
CA THR A 80 24.68 56.20 2.59
C THR A 80 23.79 54.95 2.69
N ALA A 81 24.29 53.79 2.23
CA ALA A 81 23.58 52.52 2.34
C ALA A 81 23.41 52.15 3.82
N ILE A 82 22.15 51.86 4.24
CA ILE A 82 21.80 51.43 5.59
C ILE A 82 21.35 49.97 5.63
N GLN A 83 20.73 49.50 4.55
CA GLN A 83 20.32 48.10 4.43
C GLN A 83 20.45 47.62 2.97
N THR A 84 20.86 46.37 2.79
CA THR A 84 20.93 45.74 1.46
C THR A 84 20.33 44.39 1.55
N GLU A 85 19.35 44.10 0.67
CA GLU A 85 18.71 42.80 0.50
C GLU A 85 19.02 42.25 -0.89
N THR A 86 19.27 40.92 -0.94
CA THR A 86 19.53 40.24 -2.20
C THR A 86 18.51 39.16 -2.42
N ILE A 87 17.80 39.21 -3.53
CA ILE A 87 16.82 38.18 -3.94
C ILE A 87 17.40 37.46 -5.15
N THR A 88 17.52 36.13 -5.07
CA THR A 88 17.79 35.28 -6.22
C THR A 88 16.47 34.87 -6.85
N THR A 89 16.29 35.09 -8.15
CA THR A 89 15.06 34.79 -8.86
C THR A 89 15.32 34.49 -10.34
N GLY A 90 14.32 33.97 -11.03
CA GLY A 90 14.30 33.79 -12.47
C GLY A 90 13.05 34.42 -13.09
N PHE A 91 13.12 34.70 -14.39
CA PHE A 91 12.02 35.33 -15.12
C PHE A 91 11.40 34.34 -16.10
N ARG A 92 10.10 34.13 -16.01
CA ARG A 92 9.36 33.19 -16.82
C ARG A 92 7.95 33.66 -17.11
N THR A 93 7.26 32.99 -18.03
CA THR A 93 5.82 33.10 -18.21
C THR A 93 5.17 31.75 -18.02
N THR A 94 3.99 31.71 -17.41
CA THR A 94 3.18 30.50 -17.26
C THR A 94 1.79 30.75 -17.85
N ARG A 95 1.24 29.73 -18.49
CA ARG A 95 -0.14 29.72 -18.97
C ARG A 95 -0.78 28.39 -18.64
N PHE A 96 -1.95 28.43 -18.08
CA PHE A 96 -2.79 27.26 -17.79
C PHE A 96 -3.97 27.27 -18.74
N ASP A 97 -4.08 26.24 -19.55
CA ASP A 97 -5.12 26.12 -20.57
C ASP A 97 -6.01 24.93 -20.25
N THR A 98 -7.33 25.12 -20.34
CA THR A 98 -8.31 24.11 -19.97
C THR A 98 -8.34 22.92 -20.92
N ASN A 99 -7.87 23.06 -22.16
CA ASN A 99 -7.89 22.02 -23.20
C ASN A 99 -6.52 21.50 -23.59
N GLU A 100 -5.47 22.32 -23.36
CA GLU A 100 -4.11 22.01 -23.81
C GLU A 100 -3.12 21.81 -22.63
N GLY A 101 -3.53 22.08 -21.37
CA GLY A 101 -2.70 21.86 -20.21
C GLY A 101 -1.79 23.03 -19.83
N PHE A 102 -0.56 22.75 -19.45
CA PHE A 102 0.40 23.73 -18.90
C PHE A 102 1.46 24.17 -19.91
N PHE A 103 1.75 25.46 -19.93
CA PHE A 103 2.80 26.06 -20.77
C PHE A 103 3.78 26.88 -19.92
N LEU A 104 5.06 26.66 -20.14
CA LEU A 104 6.16 27.44 -19.60
C LEU A 104 6.89 28.13 -20.76
N ASN A 105 6.99 29.47 -20.74
CA ASN A 105 7.61 30.26 -21.82
C ASN A 105 7.05 29.87 -23.21
N ASP A 106 5.72 29.71 -23.30
CA ASP A 106 4.97 29.29 -24.49
C ASP A 106 5.23 27.84 -24.97
N ALA A 107 6.12 27.09 -24.31
CA ALA A 107 6.32 25.67 -24.59
C ALA A 107 5.33 24.84 -23.75
N HIS A 108 4.64 23.89 -24.40
CA HIS A 108 3.77 22.95 -23.73
C HIS A 108 4.59 21.97 -22.87
N ILE A 109 4.25 21.86 -21.57
CA ILE A 109 4.92 20.99 -20.61
C ILE A 109 3.87 20.10 -19.94
N LYS A 110 4.06 18.78 -20.01
CA LYS A 110 3.33 17.84 -19.19
C LYS A 110 4.01 17.69 -17.84
N LEU A 111 3.29 17.89 -16.73
CA LEU A 111 3.85 17.73 -15.39
C LEU A 111 4.05 16.25 -15.09
N LYS A 112 5.29 15.85 -14.93
CA LYS A 112 5.76 14.52 -14.52
C LYS A 112 6.19 14.64 -13.07
N GLY A 113 5.21 14.60 -12.17
CA GLY A 113 5.36 15.00 -10.78
C GLY A 113 5.41 13.85 -9.80
N VAL A 114 5.96 14.14 -8.62
CA VAL A 114 5.88 13.30 -7.43
C VAL A 114 5.45 14.14 -6.23
N CYS A 115 4.72 13.54 -5.31
CA CYS A 115 4.50 14.07 -3.97
C CYS A 115 5.73 13.79 -3.10
N GLN A 116 6.13 14.75 -2.27
CA GLN A 116 7.33 14.63 -1.45
C GLN A 116 7.08 15.18 -0.05
N HIS A 117 7.17 14.30 0.96
CA HIS A 117 7.30 14.73 2.36
C HIS A 117 8.70 15.25 2.65
N HIS A 118 8.84 16.14 3.63
CA HIS A 118 10.13 16.59 4.11
C HIS A 118 10.75 15.52 5.01
N ASP A 119 11.46 14.58 4.39
CA ASP A 119 12.12 13.45 5.04
C ASP A 119 13.43 13.12 4.32
N LEU A 120 14.50 12.93 5.08
CA LEU A 120 15.83 12.62 4.57
C LEU A 120 16.35 11.26 5.09
N GLY A 121 15.45 10.30 5.37
CA GLY A 121 15.80 8.97 5.86
C GLY A 121 16.57 9.03 7.18
N ALA A 122 17.77 8.48 7.22
CA ALA A 122 18.61 8.47 8.44
C ALA A 122 18.93 9.87 9.02
N LEU A 123 18.73 10.95 8.26
CA LEU A 123 18.87 12.32 8.73
C LEU A 123 17.57 12.90 9.31
N GLY A 124 16.44 12.20 9.15
CA GLY A 124 15.13 12.63 9.61
C GLY A 124 14.64 13.89 8.92
N SER A 125 14.08 14.83 9.69
CA SER A 125 13.56 16.11 9.20
C SER A 125 14.59 17.25 9.23
N ALA A 126 15.89 16.95 9.25
CA ALA A 126 16.94 17.96 9.15
C ALA A 126 16.89 18.68 7.79
N VAL A 127 17.24 19.97 7.78
CA VAL A 127 17.40 20.73 6.54
C VAL A 127 18.87 20.68 6.15
N ASN A 128 19.19 19.90 5.13
CA ASN A 128 20.57 19.77 4.62
C ASN A 128 20.60 19.85 3.10
N ARG A 129 21.40 20.79 2.57
CA ARG A 129 21.47 21.08 1.12
C ARG A 129 21.93 19.87 0.30
N SER A 130 22.98 19.16 0.75
CA SER A 130 23.50 17.98 0.04
C SER A 130 22.47 16.86 -0.06
N ALA A 131 21.74 16.59 1.03
CA ALA A 131 20.73 15.54 1.09
C ALA A 131 19.52 15.87 0.21
N ILE A 132 18.97 17.09 0.29
CA ILE A 132 17.85 17.53 -0.54
C ILE A 132 18.26 17.51 -2.02
N LYS A 133 19.45 18.03 -2.34
CA LYS A 133 19.98 18.02 -3.71
C LYS A 133 20.12 16.60 -4.27
N ARG A 134 20.58 15.63 -3.44
CA ARG A 134 20.66 14.23 -3.83
C ARG A 134 19.28 13.67 -4.18
N GLN A 135 18.25 13.93 -3.35
CA GLN A 135 16.89 13.51 -3.65
C GLN A 135 16.40 14.08 -5.00
N LEU A 136 16.56 15.37 -5.21
CA LEU A 136 16.14 16.03 -6.45
C LEU A 136 16.90 15.50 -7.69
N LEU A 137 18.20 15.17 -7.57
CA LEU A 137 18.97 14.55 -8.65
C LEU A 137 18.44 13.15 -9.01
N ILE A 138 18.11 12.34 -8.01
CA ILE A 138 17.53 11.00 -8.23
C ILE A 138 16.15 11.13 -8.92
N LEU A 139 15.32 12.06 -8.48
CA LEU A 139 14.02 12.33 -9.12
C LEU A 139 14.19 12.80 -10.58
N LYS A 140 15.11 13.72 -10.85
CA LYS A 140 15.39 14.16 -12.24
C LYS A 140 15.84 13.00 -13.12
N SER A 141 16.66 12.09 -12.61
CA SER A 141 17.12 10.93 -13.39
C SER A 141 15.98 9.93 -13.67
N MET A 142 14.90 9.92 -12.89
CA MET A 142 13.66 9.20 -13.18
C MET A 142 12.82 9.88 -14.29
N GLY A 143 13.10 11.14 -14.60
CA GLY A 143 12.33 11.94 -15.56
C GLY A 143 11.32 12.91 -14.91
N VAL A 144 11.38 13.08 -13.58
CA VAL A 144 10.57 14.06 -12.85
C VAL A 144 10.94 15.48 -13.25
N ASN A 145 9.93 16.30 -13.50
CA ASN A 145 10.06 17.74 -13.76
C ASN A 145 9.28 18.61 -12.75
N ALA A 146 8.50 18.00 -11.85
CA ALA A 146 7.70 18.71 -10.87
C ALA A 146 7.63 17.97 -9.52
N VAL A 147 7.53 18.72 -8.41
CA VAL A 147 7.33 18.20 -7.06
C VAL A 147 6.14 18.92 -6.41
N ARG A 148 5.26 18.17 -5.77
CA ARG A 148 4.24 18.70 -4.85
C ARG A 148 4.74 18.50 -3.43
N THR A 149 4.81 19.57 -2.65
CA THR A 149 5.29 19.53 -1.27
C THR A 149 4.17 19.15 -0.34
N THR A 150 4.16 17.90 0.11
CA THR A 150 3.04 17.33 0.86
C THR A 150 3.31 17.30 2.36
N HIS A 151 2.37 17.64 3.23
CA HIS A 151 1.18 18.47 3.04
C HIS A 151 1.36 19.72 3.89
N ASN A 152 2.54 20.32 3.78
CA ASN A 152 3.01 21.44 4.58
C ASN A 152 3.92 22.35 3.75
N MET A 153 4.05 23.60 4.18
CA MET A 153 5.00 24.55 3.59
C MET A 153 6.44 23.98 3.63
N PRO A 154 7.13 23.96 2.51
CA PRO A 154 8.46 23.32 2.43
C PRO A 154 9.55 24.14 3.11
N ALA A 155 10.73 23.55 3.33
CA ALA A 155 11.93 24.28 3.66
C ALA A 155 12.33 25.21 2.49
N ALA A 156 12.72 26.45 2.76
CA ALA A 156 13.13 27.41 1.72
C ALA A 156 14.25 26.83 0.83
N MET A 157 15.18 26.09 1.41
CA MET A 157 16.28 25.42 0.69
C MET A 157 15.81 24.46 -0.42
N LEU A 158 14.63 23.83 -0.26
CA LEU A 158 14.05 23.00 -1.33
C LEU A 158 13.71 23.85 -2.55
N LEU A 159 13.11 25.03 -2.34
CA LEU A 159 12.74 25.95 -3.43
C LEU A 159 13.96 26.54 -4.11
N GLU A 160 14.99 26.93 -3.33
CA GLU A 160 16.28 27.39 -3.88
C GLU A 160 16.91 26.32 -4.80
N LEU A 161 16.92 25.06 -4.35
CA LEU A 161 17.45 23.95 -5.15
C LEU A 161 16.57 23.65 -6.35
N ALA A 162 15.25 23.76 -6.22
CA ALA A 162 14.32 23.59 -7.34
C ALA A 162 14.53 24.67 -8.41
N ASP A 163 14.75 25.94 -7.99
CA ASP A 163 15.13 27.03 -8.90
C ASP A 163 16.44 26.75 -9.63
N GLU A 164 17.47 26.30 -8.91
CA GLU A 164 18.78 25.97 -9.48
C GLU A 164 18.78 24.79 -10.43
N MET A 165 17.89 23.81 -10.15
CA MET A 165 17.87 22.54 -10.87
C MET A 165 16.79 22.47 -11.94
N GLY A 166 15.92 23.47 -12.08
CA GLY A 166 14.83 23.49 -13.04
C GLY A 166 13.75 22.43 -12.70
N ILE A 167 13.21 22.46 -11.48
CA ILE A 167 12.11 21.62 -11.05
C ILE A 167 10.93 22.52 -10.68
N LEU A 168 9.75 22.24 -11.26
CA LEU A 168 8.52 22.96 -10.95
C LEU A 168 7.96 22.54 -9.59
N ILE A 169 7.33 23.47 -8.88
CA ILE A 169 6.80 23.23 -7.54
C ILE A 169 5.30 23.56 -7.48
N VAL A 170 4.51 22.60 -6.97
CA VAL A 170 3.21 22.84 -6.38
C VAL A 170 3.44 22.97 -4.88
N ASP A 171 3.40 24.19 -4.39
CA ASP A 171 3.73 24.55 -3.02
C ASP A 171 2.45 24.45 -2.16
N GLU A 172 2.47 23.57 -1.17
CA GLU A 172 1.27 23.20 -0.41
C GLU A 172 1.37 23.58 1.07
N ALA A 173 0.25 24.10 1.60
CA ALA A 173 0.22 24.63 2.96
C ALA A 173 -0.46 23.72 3.99
N PHE A 174 -1.69 23.27 3.76
CA PHE A 174 -2.51 22.69 4.82
C PHE A 174 -3.00 21.28 4.50
N ASP A 175 -2.86 20.33 5.45
CA ASP A 175 -3.48 19.01 5.40
C ASP A 175 -4.87 18.96 6.06
N MET A 176 -5.25 19.98 6.81
CA MET A 176 -6.58 20.16 7.40
C MET A 176 -6.88 21.65 7.58
N TRP A 177 -8.17 22.00 7.63
CA TRP A 177 -8.63 23.35 7.96
C TRP A 177 -9.26 23.39 9.35
N GLU A 178 -10.56 23.68 9.48
CA GLU A 178 -11.25 23.75 10.77
C GLU A 178 -11.69 22.37 11.27
N MET A 179 -11.93 21.41 10.37
CA MET A 179 -12.26 20.03 10.73
C MET A 179 -10.97 19.20 10.82
N SER A 180 -10.70 18.66 12.01
CA SER A 180 -9.52 17.84 12.26
C SER A 180 -9.59 16.47 11.59
N LYS A 181 -8.45 15.98 11.10
CA LYS A 181 -8.24 14.59 10.71
C LYS A 181 -7.79 13.73 11.91
N THR A 182 -7.05 14.35 12.83
CA THR A 182 -6.54 13.69 14.06
C THR A 182 -6.77 14.58 15.28
N THR A 183 -6.63 14.01 16.48
CA THR A 183 -6.96 14.71 17.74
C THR A 183 -6.12 15.97 18.00
N TYR A 184 -4.86 15.99 17.54
CA TYR A 184 -3.90 17.04 17.90
C TYR A 184 -3.32 17.77 16.69
N ASP A 185 -4.02 17.78 15.56
CA ASP A 185 -3.59 18.41 14.34
C ASP A 185 -3.74 19.94 14.31
N TYR A 186 -3.42 20.56 13.17
CA TYR A 186 -3.44 22.00 12.98
C TYR A 186 -4.84 22.64 13.04
N ALA A 187 -5.93 21.88 12.87
CA ALA A 187 -7.29 22.40 12.87
C ALA A 187 -7.61 23.24 14.12
N ARG A 188 -7.05 22.87 15.28
CA ARG A 188 -7.21 23.62 16.54
C ARG A 188 -6.61 25.02 16.53
N PHE A 189 -5.73 25.32 15.57
CA PHE A 189 -5.08 26.64 15.42
C PHE A 189 -5.54 27.40 14.18
N PHE A 190 -6.22 26.73 13.24
CA PHE A 190 -6.50 27.24 11.91
C PHE A 190 -7.16 28.63 11.92
N LYS A 191 -8.21 28.83 12.74
CA LYS A 191 -8.93 30.12 12.81
C LYS A 191 -8.07 31.30 13.23
N GLU A 192 -7.12 31.07 14.12
CA GLU A 192 -6.26 32.10 14.67
C GLU A 192 -5.03 32.37 13.81
N TRP A 193 -4.48 31.31 13.20
CA TRP A 193 -3.15 31.34 12.60
C TRP A 193 -3.14 31.35 11.07
N SER A 194 -4.18 30.87 10.40
CA SER A 194 -4.16 30.68 8.95
C SER A 194 -3.78 31.92 8.13
N ALA A 195 -4.30 33.12 8.49
CA ALA A 195 -3.94 34.36 7.78
C ALA A 195 -2.45 34.70 7.92
N ARG A 196 -1.89 34.50 9.12
CA ARG A 196 -0.47 34.76 9.41
C ARG A 196 0.44 33.78 8.67
N ASP A 197 0.05 32.52 8.67
CA ASP A 197 0.80 31.46 8.04
C ASP A 197 0.76 31.58 6.52
N VAL A 198 -0.41 31.92 5.93
CA VAL A 198 -0.50 32.21 4.49
C VAL A 198 0.34 33.42 4.12
N LYS A 199 0.32 34.50 4.92
CA LYS A 199 1.19 35.66 4.68
C LYS A 199 2.65 35.28 4.70
N SER A 200 3.08 34.59 5.75
CA SER A 200 4.48 34.14 5.89
C SER A 200 4.91 33.27 4.72
N TRP A 201 4.10 32.27 4.37
CA TRP A 201 4.31 31.33 3.27
C TRP A 201 4.46 32.05 1.93
N ILE A 202 3.40 32.76 1.49
CA ILE A 202 3.37 33.39 0.17
C ILE A 202 4.46 34.48 0.03
N CYS A 203 4.66 35.32 1.05
CA CYS A 203 5.68 36.36 1.00
C CYS A 203 7.11 35.79 0.95
N ARG A 204 7.36 34.63 1.56
CA ARG A 204 8.67 33.95 1.47
C ARG A 204 8.90 33.39 0.08
N ASP A 205 7.88 32.74 -0.53
CA ASP A 205 8.08 31.81 -1.65
C ASP A 205 7.70 32.39 -3.03
N ARG A 206 6.95 33.49 -3.10
CA ARG A 206 6.44 34.06 -4.37
C ARG A 206 7.51 34.53 -5.37
N ASN A 207 8.75 34.70 -4.94
CA ASN A 207 9.85 35.11 -5.82
C ASN A 207 10.60 33.92 -6.43
N HIS A 208 10.27 32.69 -6.07
CA HIS A 208 10.85 31.48 -6.65
C HIS A 208 10.21 31.18 -8.01
N PRO A 209 10.95 31.17 -9.12
CA PRO A 209 10.41 30.88 -10.45
C PRO A 209 9.90 29.44 -10.58
N CYS A 210 10.36 28.53 -9.74
CA CYS A 210 9.92 27.12 -9.71
C CYS A 210 8.46 26.97 -9.25
N VAL A 211 7.92 27.87 -8.42
CA VAL A 211 6.56 27.78 -7.86
C VAL A 211 5.55 28.14 -8.93
N ILE A 212 4.63 27.22 -9.26
CA ILE A 212 3.61 27.40 -10.30
C ILE A 212 2.18 27.35 -9.76
N LEU A 213 1.94 26.67 -8.64
CA LEU A 213 0.65 26.57 -7.99
C LEU A 213 0.80 26.70 -6.47
N TRP A 214 -0.18 27.39 -5.85
CA TRP A 214 -0.37 27.46 -4.40
C TRP A 214 -1.48 26.49 -3.99
N SER A 215 -1.14 25.35 -3.40
CA SER A 215 -2.14 24.40 -2.93
C SER A 215 -2.57 24.75 -1.51
N ILE A 216 -3.85 25.15 -1.37
CA ILE A 216 -4.40 25.61 -0.10
C ILE A 216 -4.92 24.50 0.79
N GLY A 217 -4.82 23.24 0.35
CA GLY A 217 -5.23 22.12 1.19
C GLY A 217 -5.20 20.76 0.48
N ASN A 218 -5.06 19.72 1.29
CA ASN A 218 -5.09 18.32 0.89
C ASN A 218 -6.24 17.57 1.57
N GLU A 219 -7.13 16.94 0.78
CA GLU A 219 -8.19 16.04 1.26
C GLU A 219 -9.01 16.62 2.43
N ILE A 220 -9.38 17.86 2.31
CA ILE A 220 -9.95 18.68 3.39
C ILE A 220 -11.38 18.25 3.71
N TYR A 221 -11.65 17.84 4.96
CA TYR A 221 -12.97 17.39 5.41
C TYR A 221 -14.03 18.50 5.36
N ASP A 222 -13.63 19.76 5.59
CA ASP A 222 -14.53 20.92 5.46
C ASP A 222 -15.15 21.00 4.06
N THR A 223 -14.42 20.66 3.00
CA THR A 223 -14.92 20.66 1.62
C THR A 223 -15.95 19.55 1.35
N HIS A 224 -15.96 18.49 2.17
CA HIS A 224 -16.93 17.40 2.05
C HIS A 224 -18.21 17.65 2.86
N ALA A 225 -18.11 18.41 3.95
CA ALA A 225 -19.12 18.44 4.99
C ALA A 225 -20.32 19.32 4.64
N ASN A 226 -20.11 20.61 4.31
CA ASN A 226 -21.18 21.58 4.12
C ASN A 226 -20.70 22.89 3.44
N GLU A 227 -21.59 23.88 3.34
CA GLU A 227 -21.30 25.15 2.66
C GLU A 227 -20.23 26.00 3.36
N HIS A 228 -19.92 25.77 4.63
CA HIS A 228 -18.84 26.47 5.33
C HIS A 228 -17.47 26.19 4.67
N GLY A 229 -17.26 25.01 4.11
CA GLY A 229 -16.07 24.72 3.31
C GLY A 229 -15.88 25.65 2.10
N LEU A 230 -16.99 26.14 1.51
CA LEU A 230 -16.93 27.15 0.43
C LEU A 230 -16.46 28.52 0.95
N GLU A 231 -16.88 28.88 2.15
CA GLU A 231 -16.47 30.15 2.79
C GLU A 231 -14.97 30.14 3.08
N ILE A 232 -14.46 29.03 3.64
CA ILE A 232 -13.03 28.85 3.91
C ILE A 232 -12.23 28.83 2.60
N THR A 233 -12.72 28.16 1.56
CA THR A 233 -12.06 28.16 0.23
C THR A 233 -11.92 29.57 -0.34
N ARG A 234 -12.97 30.40 -0.28
CA ARG A 234 -12.92 31.81 -0.71
C ARG A 234 -11.94 32.60 0.13
N TYR A 235 -12.03 32.46 1.43
CA TYR A 235 -11.13 33.13 2.37
C TYR A 235 -9.66 32.83 2.09
N LEU A 236 -9.29 31.56 1.96
CA LEU A 236 -7.90 31.18 1.67
C LEU A 236 -7.44 31.67 0.29
N LYS A 237 -8.30 31.59 -0.74
CA LYS A 237 -8.02 32.17 -2.05
C LYS A 237 -7.73 33.67 -1.95
N GLU A 238 -8.55 34.40 -1.21
CA GLU A 238 -8.36 35.85 -1.00
C GLU A 238 -7.07 36.16 -0.24
N GLN A 239 -6.71 35.33 0.77
CA GLN A 239 -5.45 35.49 1.49
C GLN A 239 -4.23 35.24 0.59
N VAL A 240 -4.28 34.22 -0.27
CA VAL A 240 -3.21 33.98 -1.25
C VAL A 240 -3.06 35.16 -2.20
N LEU A 241 -4.15 35.63 -2.82
CA LEU A 241 -4.15 36.74 -3.77
C LEU A 241 -3.78 38.09 -3.12
N LEU A 242 -4.05 38.28 -1.82
CA LEU A 242 -3.61 39.44 -1.07
C LEU A 242 -2.09 39.54 -1.01
N HIS A 243 -1.41 38.40 -0.91
CA HIS A 243 0.04 38.32 -0.75
C HIS A 243 0.79 37.94 -2.05
N ASP A 244 0.06 37.50 -3.09
CA ASP A 244 0.56 37.36 -4.48
C ASP A 244 -0.39 38.07 -5.47
N PRO A 245 -0.50 39.43 -5.41
CA PRO A 245 -1.46 40.19 -6.20
C PRO A 245 -1.18 40.18 -7.71
N TYR A 246 -0.01 39.77 -8.12
CA TYR A 246 0.36 39.66 -9.54
C TYR A 246 0.15 38.24 -10.11
N GLY A 247 -0.24 37.27 -9.26
CA GLY A 247 -0.53 35.90 -9.67
C GLY A 247 0.68 35.18 -10.24
N HIS A 248 1.82 35.24 -9.55
CA HIS A 248 3.02 34.51 -9.94
C HIS A 248 2.77 33.00 -9.99
N ALA A 249 1.92 32.50 -9.08
CA ALA A 249 1.33 31.17 -9.09
C ALA A 249 -0.18 31.26 -8.80
N LEU A 250 -0.93 30.22 -9.13
CA LEU A 250 -2.39 30.21 -8.98
C LEU A 250 -2.83 29.27 -7.85
N PRO A 251 -3.91 29.63 -7.11
CA PRO A 251 -4.40 28.78 -6.03
C PRO A 251 -5.11 27.53 -6.54
N THR A 252 -4.84 26.39 -5.91
CA THR A 252 -5.43 25.09 -6.18
C THR A 252 -5.72 24.33 -4.87
N ILE A 253 -6.32 23.14 -4.99
CA ILE A 253 -6.56 22.20 -3.87
C ILE A 253 -6.48 20.76 -4.37
N GLY A 254 -5.94 19.84 -3.57
CA GLY A 254 -5.98 18.39 -3.81
C GLY A 254 -7.18 17.76 -3.11
N SER A 255 -8.01 17.00 -3.84
CA SER A 255 -9.21 16.38 -3.28
C SER A 255 -9.38 14.92 -3.71
N ASN A 256 -9.68 14.06 -2.72
CA ASN A 256 -10.08 12.67 -2.93
C ASN A 256 -11.61 12.49 -3.08
N PHE A 257 -12.40 13.58 -3.02
CA PHE A 257 -13.86 13.52 -3.00
C PHE A 257 -14.52 14.32 -4.13
N MET A 258 -13.91 14.40 -5.30
CA MET A 258 -14.41 15.17 -6.46
C MET A 258 -15.75 14.65 -7.04
N GLN A 259 -16.24 13.47 -6.62
CA GLN A 259 -17.60 13.02 -6.87
C GLN A 259 -18.64 13.77 -6.02
N GLY A 260 -18.26 14.39 -4.89
CA GLY A 260 -19.10 15.16 -4.00
C GLY A 260 -19.46 16.53 -4.58
N GLU A 261 -20.72 16.98 -4.44
CA GLU A 261 -21.18 18.26 -4.97
C GLU A 261 -20.45 19.45 -4.30
N ASN A 262 -20.26 19.40 -2.98
CA ASN A 262 -19.64 20.49 -2.24
C ASN A 262 -18.15 20.64 -2.58
N ALA A 263 -17.42 19.52 -2.72
CA ALA A 263 -16.02 19.53 -3.15
C ALA A 263 -15.87 20.15 -4.56
N ARG A 264 -16.78 19.82 -5.50
CA ARG A 264 -16.80 20.46 -6.83
C ARG A 264 -17.07 21.95 -6.76
N LYS A 265 -17.97 22.41 -5.89
CA LYS A 265 -18.21 23.84 -5.68
C LYS A 265 -16.96 24.56 -5.13
N CYS A 266 -16.18 23.92 -4.25
CA CYS A 266 -14.90 24.44 -3.79
C CYS A 266 -13.89 24.55 -4.94
N ALA A 267 -13.77 23.51 -5.74
CA ALA A 267 -12.90 23.51 -6.94
C ALA A 267 -13.35 24.57 -7.97
N ASP A 268 -14.66 24.80 -8.12
CA ASP A 268 -15.21 25.83 -9.02
C ASP A 268 -14.81 27.27 -8.59
N ILE A 269 -14.61 27.53 -7.32
CA ILE A 269 -14.09 28.80 -6.81
C ILE A 269 -12.65 29.02 -7.27
N LEU A 270 -11.82 27.96 -7.31
CA LEU A 270 -10.41 28.02 -7.62
C LEU A 270 -10.14 27.94 -9.13
N LYS A 271 -10.94 27.17 -9.88
CA LYS A 271 -10.82 26.86 -11.31
C LYS A 271 -9.63 25.96 -11.68
N ILE A 272 -8.75 25.66 -10.73
CA ILE A 272 -7.68 24.65 -10.88
C ILE A 272 -7.95 23.55 -9.87
N ALA A 273 -8.31 22.37 -10.38
CA ALA A 273 -8.79 21.25 -9.60
C ALA A 273 -7.76 20.10 -9.57
N GLY A 274 -7.24 19.81 -8.39
CA GLY A 274 -6.40 18.64 -8.11
C GLY A 274 -7.24 17.44 -7.70
N TYR A 275 -6.95 16.29 -8.27
CA TYR A 275 -7.64 15.04 -8.03
C TYR A 275 -6.71 14.02 -7.38
N ASN A 276 -7.14 13.47 -6.24
CA ASN A 276 -6.46 12.35 -5.61
C ASN A 276 -7.19 11.05 -5.99
N TYR A 277 -6.48 10.13 -6.69
CA TYR A 277 -6.94 8.78 -7.07
C TYR A 277 -8.29 8.75 -7.82
N ALA A 278 -8.53 9.69 -8.70
CA ALA A 278 -9.84 9.87 -9.35
C ALA A 278 -9.77 10.13 -10.86
N GLU A 279 -8.82 9.53 -11.56
CA GLU A 279 -8.60 9.66 -13.01
C GLU A 279 -9.87 9.33 -13.80
N ARG A 280 -10.71 8.42 -13.30
CA ARG A 280 -12.02 8.04 -13.88
C ARG A 280 -13.00 9.21 -14.03
N LEU A 281 -12.79 10.30 -13.28
CA LEU A 281 -13.66 11.48 -13.31
C LEU A 281 -13.22 12.55 -14.30
N TYR A 282 -11.97 12.55 -14.78
CA TYR A 282 -11.38 13.66 -15.53
C TYR A 282 -12.18 13.99 -16.79
N ASN A 283 -12.42 13.03 -17.68
CA ASN A 283 -13.14 13.27 -18.95
C ASN A 283 -14.55 13.80 -18.71
N LYS A 284 -15.27 13.25 -17.72
CA LYS A 284 -16.62 13.70 -17.41
C LYS A 284 -16.61 15.12 -16.84
N GLN A 285 -15.75 15.37 -15.87
CA GLN A 285 -15.74 16.68 -15.18
C GLN A 285 -15.11 17.77 -16.04
N HIS A 286 -14.20 17.43 -16.96
CA HIS A 286 -13.74 18.37 -17.98
C HIS A 286 -14.86 18.79 -18.93
N ALA A 287 -15.76 17.85 -19.33
CA ALA A 287 -16.92 18.17 -20.13
C ALA A 287 -18.00 18.97 -19.36
N ASP A 288 -18.22 18.64 -18.07
CA ASP A 288 -19.19 19.31 -17.21
C ASP A 288 -18.73 20.74 -16.80
N HIS A 289 -17.42 20.97 -16.72
CA HIS A 289 -16.76 22.21 -16.28
C HIS A 289 -15.65 22.63 -17.25
N PRO A 290 -16.00 23.12 -18.46
CA PRO A 290 -15.02 23.44 -19.52
C PRO A 290 -14.08 24.60 -19.18
N ASP A 291 -14.31 25.32 -18.11
CA ASP A 291 -13.48 26.39 -17.58
C ASP A 291 -12.54 25.93 -16.43
N TRP A 292 -12.49 24.61 -16.15
CA TRP A 292 -11.57 24.06 -15.17
C TRP A 292 -10.28 23.57 -15.81
N VAL A 293 -9.19 23.84 -15.12
CA VAL A 293 -7.90 23.20 -15.34
C VAL A 293 -7.81 21.99 -14.40
N ILE A 294 -7.47 20.81 -14.92
CA ILE A 294 -7.49 19.55 -14.19
C ILE A 294 -6.07 18.96 -14.12
N TYR A 295 -5.70 18.40 -12.96
CA TYR A 295 -4.49 17.61 -12.79
C TYR A 295 -4.63 16.53 -11.72
N GLY A 296 -3.78 15.50 -11.77
CA GLY A 296 -3.66 14.50 -10.72
C GLY A 296 -2.77 15.01 -9.60
N SER A 297 -3.36 15.50 -8.49
CA SER A 297 -2.59 15.94 -7.33
C SER A 297 -2.00 14.78 -6.55
N GLU A 298 -2.67 13.61 -6.58
CA GLU A 298 -2.12 12.33 -6.14
C GLU A 298 -2.61 11.20 -7.05
N THR A 299 -1.70 10.38 -7.53
CA THR A 299 -2.01 9.23 -8.41
C THR A 299 -1.18 8.01 -8.01
N SER A 300 -1.58 6.84 -8.48
CA SER A 300 -0.93 5.54 -8.34
C SER A 300 -0.97 4.96 -6.93
N SER A 301 -0.28 5.49 -5.94
CA SER A 301 -0.20 4.92 -4.58
C SER A 301 0.23 3.44 -4.59
N THR A 302 1.24 3.12 -5.41
CA THR A 302 1.79 1.78 -5.51
C THR A 302 2.72 1.52 -4.33
N VAL A 303 2.44 0.46 -3.57
CA VAL A 303 3.27 0.03 -2.44
C VAL A 303 4.22 -1.07 -2.87
N GLN A 304 5.51 -0.92 -2.51
CA GLN A 304 6.54 -1.88 -2.89
C GLN A 304 7.76 -1.79 -1.99
N SER A 305 8.40 -2.94 -1.77
CA SER A 305 9.71 -3.06 -1.12
C SER A 305 10.78 -3.27 -2.19
N ARG A 306 11.94 -2.63 -2.04
CA ARG A 306 13.05 -2.81 -2.98
C ARG A 306 13.56 -4.24 -3.00
N GLY A 307 13.57 -4.89 -4.19
CA GLY A 307 14.11 -6.23 -4.40
C GLY A 307 13.36 -7.37 -3.71
N ILE A 308 12.09 -7.19 -3.35
CA ILE A 308 11.22 -8.23 -2.79
C ILE A 308 10.17 -8.62 -3.82
N TYR A 309 10.04 -9.92 -4.08
CA TYR A 309 9.17 -10.43 -5.13
C TYR A 309 8.28 -11.55 -4.61
N HIS A 310 6.96 -11.33 -4.68
CA HIS A 310 5.95 -12.31 -4.34
C HIS A 310 5.30 -12.82 -5.64
N PHE A 311 5.36 -14.10 -5.88
CA PHE A 311 4.83 -14.74 -7.09
C PHE A 311 3.51 -15.49 -6.82
N PRO A 312 2.64 -15.65 -7.85
CA PRO A 312 2.73 -15.06 -9.19
C PRO A 312 2.36 -13.56 -9.20
N LEU A 313 2.90 -12.81 -10.17
CA LEU A 313 2.64 -11.37 -10.36
C LEU A 313 1.16 -11.00 -10.36
N ALA A 314 0.33 -11.84 -10.98
CA ALA A 314 -1.10 -11.61 -11.12
C ALA A 314 -1.87 -11.49 -9.80
N LYS A 315 -1.27 -11.91 -8.67
CA LYS A 315 -1.91 -11.80 -7.35
C LYS A 315 -1.80 -10.41 -6.74
N SER A 316 -0.86 -9.56 -7.18
CA SER A 316 -0.68 -8.18 -6.72
C SER A 316 -0.75 -8.04 -5.20
N LEU A 317 0.00 -8.89 -4.47
CA LEU A 317 -0.05 -8.93 -3.02
C LEU A 317 0.37 -7.59 -2.42
N LEU A 318 -0.48 -7.03 -1.56
CA LEU A 318 -0.21 -5.80 -0.86
C LEU A 318 0.87 -6.01 0.21
N THR A 319 0.75 -7.09 0.99
CA THR A 319 1.71 -7.50 2.02
C THR A 319 1.67 -9.01 2.22
N ASP A 320 2.76 -9.59 2.71
CA ASP A 320 2.85 -11.01 3.06
C ASP A 320 3.39 -11.20 4.49
N ASN A 321 3.60 -12.44 4.92
CA ASN A 321 4.09 -12.80 6.26
C ASN A 321 5.50 -12.25 6.58
N ASP A 322 6.26 -11.84 5.57
CA ASP A 322 7.54 -11.15 5.71
C ASP A 322 7.39 -9.65 6.04
N GLY A 323 6.17 -9.12 6.09
CA GLY A 323 5.88 -7.70 6.31
C GLY A 323 6.23 -6.81 5.12
N GLN A 324 6.64 -7.40 3.99
CA GLN A 324 7.08 -6.70 2.80
C GLN A 324 5.98 -6.62 1.73
N CYS A 325 6.09 -5.64 0.83
CA CYS A 325 5.23 -5.48 -0.34
C CYS A 325 5.94 -5.96 -1.60
N SER A 326 5.20 -6.57 -2.53
CA SER A 326 5.79 -7.05 -3.78
C SER A 326 6.36 -5.91 -4.62
N SER A 327 7.60 -6.05 -5.08
CA SER A 327 8.31 -5.07 -5.91
C SER A 327 7.87 -5.02 -7.38
N LEU A 328 6.80 -5.70 -7.73
CA LEU A 328 6.36 -5.86 -9.12
C LEU A 328 5.55 -4.67 -9.66
N GLY A 329 5.35 -3.62 -8.86
CA GLY A 329 4.77 -2.37 -9.27
C GLY A 329 3.25 -2.38 -9.53
N ASN A 330 2.56 -3.49 -9.25
CA ASN A 330 1.12 -3.63 -9.40
C ASN A 330 0.35 -3.74 -8.08
N SER A 331 1.03 -3.74 -6.95
CA SER A 331 0.42 -3.71 -5.62
C SER A 331 0.01 -2.29 -5.26
N THR A 332 -1.28 -2.04 -5.11
CA THR A 332 -1.84 -0.74 -4.74
C THR A 332 -2.70 -0.85 -3.52
N VAL A 333 -2.86 0.24 -2.79
CA VAL A 333 -3.79 0.31 -1.67
C VAL A 333 -5.24 0.32 -2.16
N ASN A 334 -6.14 -0.26 -1.37
CA ASN A 334 -7.52 -0.52 -1.78
C ASN A 334 -8.49 0.63 -1.46
N TRP A 335 -8.10 1.90 -1.65
CA TRP A 335 -9.00 3.05 -1.44
C TRP A 335 -9.27 3.88 -2.72
N GLY A 336 -9.19 3.26 -3.90
CA GLY A 336 -9.46 3.91 -5.18
C GLY A 336 -8.22 4.17 -6.02
N ALA A 337 -7.02 3.95 -5.47
CA ALA A 337 -5.78 4.00 -6.24
C ALA A 337 -5.77 2.95 -7.36
N LYS A 338 -5.14 3.29 -8.46
CA LYS A 338 -4.89 2.40 -9.60
C LYS A 338 -3.40 2.12 -9.72
N ASN A 339 -3.04 1.03 -10.39
CA ASN A 339 -1.65 0.69 -10.61
C ASN A 339 -0.93 1.69 -11.52
N GLN A 340 0.39 1.63 -11.53
CA GLN A 340 1.23 2.56 -12.28
C GLN A 340 0.99 2.55 -13.78
N GLN A 341 0.66 1.40 -14.39
CA GLN A 341 0.38 1.27 -15.82
C GLN A 341 -0.88 2.04 -16.19
N PHE A 342 -1.97 1.83 -15.44
CA PHE A 342 -3.22 2.56 -15.63
C PHE A 342 -3.01 4.08 -15.51
N CYS A 343 -2.32 4.54 -14.46
CA CYS A 343 -2.10 5.97 -14.23
C CYS A 343 -1.27 6.61 -15.33
N ALA A 344 -0.20 5.95 -15.79
CA ALA A 344 0.64 6.45 -16.87
C ALA A 344 -0.11 6.54 -18.21
N VAL A 345 -0.90 5.50 -18.56
CA VAL A 345 -1.71 5.48 -19.79
C VAL A 345 -2.86 6.47 -19.72
N SER A 346 -3.52 6.59 -18.57
CA SER A 346 -4.60 7.57 -18.38
C SER A 346 -4.10 9.00 -18.59
N ASP A 347 -2.95 9.36 -18.02
CA ASP A 347 -2.37 10.70 -18.20
C ASP A 347 -1.97 10.97 -19.65
N LEU A 348 -1.45 9.96 -20.36
CA LEU A 348 -1.11 10.07 -21.77
C LEU A 348 -2.35 10.39 -22.64
N HIS A 349 -3.51 9.78 -22.32
CA HIS A 349 -4.75 9.94 -23.08
C HIS A 349 -5.58 11.18 -22.69
N MET A 350 -5.11 11.99 -21.75
CA MET A 350 -5.78 13.20 -21.28
C MET A 350 -4.92 14.46 -21.54
N PRO A 351 -4.83 14.94 -22.80
CA PRO A 351 -3.95 16.07 -23.15
C PRO A 351 -4.32 17.38 -22.44
N PHE A 352 -5.59 17.53 -22.04
CA PHE A 352 -6.08 18.69 -21.30
C PHE A 352 -5.60 18.72 -19.83
N SER A 353 -5.20 17.58 -19.27
CA SER A 353 -4.64 17.53 -17.91
C SER A 353 -3.25 18.17 -17.87
N LEU A 354 -2.96 18.94 -16.82
CA LEU A 354 -1.60 19.45 -16.60
C LEU A 354 -0.56 18.34 -16.46
N GLY A 355 -0.98 17.16 -15.97
CA GLY A 355 -0.15 16.00 -15.64
C GLY A 355 -0.54 15.38 -14.31
N GLN A 356 0.40 14.66 -13.69
CA GLN A 356 0.14 13.90 -12.48
C GLN A 356 1.27 14.04 -11.46
N PHE A 357 0.94 13.82 -10.18
CA PHE A 357 1.89 13.72 -9.08
C PHE A 357 1.72 12.36 -8.40
N LEU A 358 2.75 11.53 -8.46
CA LEU A 358 2.72 10.19 -7.87
C LEU A 358 2.76 10.25 -6.35
N TRP A 359 1.99 9.42 -5.68
CA TRP A 359 2.14 9.15 -4.26
C TRP A 359 3.03 7.92 -4.07
N SER A 360 4.34 8.04 -3.71
CA SER A 360 5.13 9.27 -3.54
C SER A 360 6.49 9.14 -4.23
N GLY A 361 7.34 10.18 -4.19
CA GLY A 361 8.70 10.13 -4.74
C GLY A 361 9.61 9.20 -3.94
N PHE A 362 9.71 9.43 -2.64
CA PHE A 362 10.47 8.62 -1.69
C PHE A 362 9.56 7.96 -0.66
N ASP A 363 10.00 6.83 -0.10
CA ASP A 363 9.49 6.38 1.19
C ASP A 363 9.83 7.41 2.26
N TYR A 364 9.00 7.50 3.29
CA TYR A 364 9.16 8.45 4.36
C TYR A 364 8.86 7.81 5.72
N ILE A 365 9.46 8.36 6.76
CA ILE A 365 9.33 7.90 8.14
C ILE A 365 7.94 8.30 8.68
N GLY A 366 7.28 7.35 9.32
CA GLY A 366 5.88 7.50 9.75
C GLY A 366 4.90 7.08 8.66
N GLU A 367 3.60 7.25 8.93
CA GLU A 367 2.50 6.80 8.07
C GLU A 367 2.69 5.37 7.54
N PRO A 368 2.84 4.37 8.43
CA PRO A 368 3.09 3.00 8.02
C PRO A 368 1.91 2.47 7.19
N THR A 369 2.18 2.04 5.98
CA THR A 369 1.19 1.45 5.09
C THR A 369 1.86 0.34 4.29
N PRO A 370 1.43 -0.91 4.47
CA PRO A 370 0.42 -1.40 5.43
C PRO A 370 0.86 -1.25 6.90
N TYR A 371 -0.06 -1.29 7.86
CA TYR A 371 0.18 -0.99 9.28
C TYR A 371 1.24 -1.83 10.01
N GLN A 372 1.67 -2.94 9.43
CA GLN A 372 2.72 -3.80 9.98
C GLN A 372 4.14 -3.24 9.80
N SER A 373 4.28 -2.16 9.04
CA SER A 373 5.58 -1.52 8.78
C SER A 373 5.86 -0.37 9.76
N ARG A 374 7.12 0.09 9.76
CA ARG A 374 7.54 1.29 10.48
C ARG A 374 7.38 2.55 9.64
N ASN A 375 7.74 2.46 8.37
CA ASN A 375 7.73 3.55 7.40
C ASN A 375 6.73 3.26 6.29
N SER A 376 6.51 4.24 5.40
CA SER A 376 5.71 4.05 4.19
C SER A 376 6.41 3.15 3.18
N PHE A 377 5.62 2.58 2.25
CA PHE A 377 6.11 1.81 1.10
C PHE A 377 5.78 2.49 -0.25
N PHE A 378 5.25 3.71 -0.23
CA PHE A 378 4.72 4.40 -1.42
C PHE A 378 5.79 4.93 -2.37
N GLY A 379 7.01 5.15 -1.88
CA GLY A 379 8.09 5.75 -2.67
C GLY A 379 8.46 4.93 -3.90
N GLN A 380 8.76 5.63 -4.99
CA GLN A 380 9.45 5.04 -6.14
C GLN A 380 10.92 4.74 -5.78
N ILE A 381 11.40 5.37 -4.73
CA ILE A 381 12.76 5.31 -4.17
C ILE A 381 12.60 5.05 -2.68
N ASP A 382 13.46 4.20 -2.07
CA ASP A 382 13.41 3.93 -0.64
C ASP A 382 13.98 5.08 0.21
N THR A 383 13.90 4.99 1.55
CA THR A 383 14.40 6.02 2.48
C THR A 383 15.91 6.25 2.34
N ALA A 384 16.68 5.23 1.97
CA ALA A 384 18.12 5.32 1.73
C ALA A 384 18.47 5.99 0.37
N GLY A 385 17.48 6.20 -0.48
CA GLY A 385 17.64 6.79 -1.81
C GLY A 385 18.05 5.77 -2.87
N PHE A 386 17.76 4.48 -2.66
CA PHE A 386 17.92 3.45 -3.69
C PHE A 386 16.64 3.29 -4.51
N PRO A 387 16.73 3.30 -5.85
CA PRO A 387 15.59 3.09 -6.73
C PRO A 387 14.93 1.72 -6.49
N LYS A 388 13.59 1.71 -6.48
CA LYS A 388 12.76 0.50 -6.56
C LYS A 388 12.41 0.20 -8.02
N ASP A 389 11.76 -0.93 -8.30
CA ASP A 389 11.44 -1.27 -9.70
C ASP A 389 10.46 -0.28 -10.34
N ALA A 390 9.52 0.30 -9.58
CA ALA A 390 8.61 1.33 -10.10
C ALA A 390 9.32 2.64 -10.52
N TYR A 391 10.46 2.97 -9.95
CA TYR A 391 11.32 4.05 -10.47
C TYR A 391 11.67 3.82 -11.95
N TYR A 392 12.11 2.61 -12.29
CA TYR A 392 12.47 2.25 -13.67
C TYR A 392 11.25 2.19 -14.59
N PHE A 393 10.07 1.82 -14.06
CA PHE A 393 8.83 1.94 -14.82
C PHE A 393 8.57 3.39 -15.23
N TYR A 394 8.56 4.33 -14.27
CA TYR A 394 8.34 5.74 -14.59
C TYR A 394 9.47 6.34 -15.42
N GLN A 395 10.71 5.93 -15.22
CA GLN A 395 11.83 6.31 -16.11
C GLN A 395 11.54 5.88 -17.55
N SER A 396 10.97 4.68 -17.75
CA SER A 396 10.64 4.18 -19.11
C SER A 396 9.53 4.96 -19.80
N VAL A 397 8.60 5.57 -19.06
CA VAL A 397 7.49 6.34 -19.66
C VAL A 397 7.72 7.85 -19.66
N TRP A 398 8.65 8.34 -18.84
CA TRP A 398 8.92 9.78 -18.70
C TRP A 398 10.17 10.27 -19.39
N THR A 399 11.04 9.38 -19.84
CA THR A 399 12.27 9.73 -20.57
C THR A 399 12.16 9.35 -22.06
N ASP A 400 12.94 10.01 -22.89
CA ASP A 400 12.99 9.75 -24.33
C ASP A 400 14.12 8.77 -24.67
N ALA A 401 13.81 7.71 -25.38
CA ALA A 401 14.77 6.68 -25.81
C ALA A 401 15.92 7.21 -26.68
N LYS A 402 15.75 8.36 -27.36
CA LYS A 402 16.79 8.96 -28.21
C LYS A 402 17.85 9.69 -27.41
N THR A 403 17.44 10.29 -26.28
CA THR A 403 18.34 11.10 -25.44
C THR A 403 18.78 10.36 -24.18
N ASN A 404 17.95 9.47 -23.66
CA ASN A 404 18.21 8.69 -22.46
C ASN A 404 17.65 7.26 -22.61
N PRO A 405 18.24 6.43 -23.50
CA PRO A 405 17.79 5.06 -23.67
C PRO A 405 17.96 4.24 -22.39
N MET A 406 16.94 3.51 -21.98
CA MET A 406 16.98 2.70 -20.78
C MET A 406 16.28 1.35 -20.97
N ILE A 407 16.73 0.37 -20.18
CA ILE A 407 16.09 -0.93 -20.03
C ILE A 407 16.40 -1.47 -18.62
N HIS A 408 15.44 -2.11 -17.99
CA HIS A 408 15.57 -2.68 -16.65
C HIS A 408 14.83 -4.01 -16.56
N ILE A 409 15.53 -5.03 -16.03
CA ILE A 409 14.99 -6.37 -15.78
C ILE A 409 14.64 -6.51 -14.31
N LEU A 410 13.45 -7.02 -14.02
CA LEU A 410 13.08 -7.56 -12.72
C LEU A 410 12.46 -8.96 -12.88
N PRO A 411 12.61 -9.84 -11.87
CA PRO A 411 13.37 -9.72 -10.62
C PRO A 411 14.87 -9.94 -10.82
N TYR A 412 15.65 -9.95 -9.71
CA TYR A 412 16.96 -10.56 -9.69
C TYR A 412 16.86 -12.05 -10.07
N TRP A 413 17.98 -12.74 -10.30
CA TRP A 413 17.93 -14.11 -10.84
C TRP A 413 18.57 -15.15 -9.90
N ASP A 414 17.87 -15.45 -8.75
CA ASP A 414 18.25 -16.47 -7.75
C ASP A 414 17.01 -17.01 -7.03
N PHE A 415 16.47 -18.17 -7.50
CA PHE A 415 15.22 -18.77 -7.03
C PHE A 415 15.34 -20.29 -6.89
N ASN A 416 14.24 -20.98 -6.52
CA ASN A 416 14.23 -22.45 -6.45
C ASN A 416 14.34 -23.07 -7.84
N PRO A 417 15.15 -24.13 -8.01
CA PRO A 417 15.28 -24.82 -9.31
C PRO A 417 13.91 -25.24 -9.86
N GLY A 418 13.60 -24.83 -11.08
CA GLY A 418 12.33 -25.14 -11.76
C GLY A 418 11.13 -24.28 -11.33
N GLN A 419 11.26 -23.42 -10.34
CA GLN A 419 10.20 -22.46 -9.96
C GLN A 419 9.86 -21.57 -11.16
N ILE A 420 8.57 -21.39 -11.45
CA ILE A 420 8.13 -20.48 -12.52
C ILE A 420 8.29 -19.04 -12.01
N ILE A 421 9.06 -18.26 -12.73
CA ILE A 421 9.37 -16.86 -12.42
C ILE A 421 8.78 -15.97 -13.50
N ASP A 422 7.97 -15.03 -13.08
CA ASP A 422 7.51 -13.94 -13.94
C ASP A 422 8.65 -12.92 -14.07
N VAL A 423 9.13 -12.72 -15.29
CA VAL A 423 10.19 -11.78 -15.65
C VAL A 423 9.56 -10.59 -16.35
N ARG A 424 9.82 -9.40 -15.86
CA ARG A 424 9.31 -8.15 -16.41
C ARG A 424 10.46 -7.27 -16.88
N VAL A 425 10.26 -6.55 -17.96
CA VAL A 425 11.22 -5.60 -18.51
C VAL A 425 10.56 -4.26 -18.75
N TYR A 426 11.15 -3.21 -18.20
CA TYR A 426 10.79 -1.83 -18.44
C TYR A 426 11.80 -1.18 -19.40
N THR A 427 11.33 -0.50 -20.43
CA THR A 427 12.17 0.24 -21.38
C THR A 427 11.37 1.33 -22.06
N ASN A 428 12.02 2.43 -22.43
CA ASN A 428 11.44 3.47 -23.27
C ASN A 428 11.62 3.21 -24.78
N ALA A 429 12.26 2.09 -25.14
CA ALA A 429 12.48 1.70 -26.53
C ALA A 429 11.22 1.06 -27.15
N PRO A 430 11.04 1.14 -28.48
CA PRO A 430 9.89 0.54 -29.17
C PRO A 430 9.93 -1.00 -29.24
N LYS A 431 11.07 -1.63 -28.86
CA LYS A 431 11.21 -3.09 -28.89
C LYS A 431 12.19 -3.54 -27.79
N ALA A 432 11.84 -4.64 -27.12
CA ALA A 432 12.71 -5.36 -26.20
C ALA A 432 12.81 -6.84 -26.59
N ALA A 433 13.99 -7.45 -26.36
CA ALA A 433 14.22 -8.89 -26.49
C ALA A 433 14.85 -9.42 -25.19
N LEU A 434 14.38 -10.58 -24.75
CA LEU A 434 14.91 -11.29 -23.58
C LEU A 434 15.69 -12.52 -24.02
N PHE A 435 16.88 -12.70 -23.45
CA PHE A 435 17.78 -13.83 -23.69
C PHE A 435 18.09 -14.55 -22.37
N PHE A 436 18.26 -15.85 -22.44
CA PHE A 436 18.81 -16.68 -21.36
C PHE A 436 20.05 -17.40 -21.86
N ASN A 437 21.23 -17.18 -21.24
CA ASN A 437 22.54 -17.71 -21.68
C ASN A 437 22.73 -17.54 -23.20
N ASP A 438 22.54 -16.32 -23.70
CA ASP A 438 22.62 -15.93 -25.12
C ASP A 438 21.56 -16.55 -26.04
N THR A 439 20.66 -17.37 -25.52
CA THR A 439 19.56 -17.96 -26.29
C THR A 439 18.34 -17.03 -26.20
N LEU A 440 17.79 -16.61 -27.35
CA LEU A 440 16.59 -15.78 -27.41
C LEU A 440 15.39 -16.52 -26.81
N ILE A 441 14.78 -15.93 -25.78
CA ILE A 441 13.51 -16.37 -25.20
C ILE A 441 12.32 -15.79 -25.97
N GLY A 442 12.38 -14.50 -26.29
CA GLY A 442 11.33 -13.84 -27.05
C GLY A 442 11.55 -12.35 -27.25
N GLU A 443 10.75 -11.78 -28.13
CA GLU A 443 10.74 -10.34 -28.41
C GLU A 443 9.36 -9.74 -28.18
N LYS A 444 9.31 -8.49 -27.72
CA LYS A 444 8.09 -7.69 -27.51
C LYS A 444 8.24 -6.35 -28.20
N LYS A 445 7.20 -5.94 -28.94
CA LYS A 445 7.05 -4.56 -29.44
C LYS A 445 6.27 -3.75 -28.44
N LEU A 446 6.74 -2.55 -28.15
CA LEU A 446 6.19 -1.66 -27.15
C LEU A 446 5.80 -0.35 -27.83
N ALA A 447 4.52 -0.03 -27.83
CA ALA A 447 4.01 1.22 -28.39
C ALA A 447 3.82 2.31 -27.31
N HIS A 448 3.84 1.94 -26.03
CA HIS A 448 3.67 2.83 -24.88
C HIS A 448 2.37 3.65 -24.90
N THR A 449 1.31 3.10 -25.51
CA THR A 449 0.01 3.77 -25.66
C THR A 449 -1.13 3.11 -24.90
N GLN A 450 -0.93 1.87 -24.44
CA GLN A 450 -1.93 1.07 -23.71
C GLN A 450 -1.24 0.24 -22.63
N GLU A 451 -2.00 -0.18 -21.61
CA GLU A 451 -1.45 -0.94 -20.47
C GLU A 451 -0.79 -2.26 -20.88
N ASP A 452 -1.29 -2.92 -21.92
CA ASP A 452 -0.77 -4.19 -22.44
C ASP A 452 0.48 -4.04 -23.34
N ASN A 453 0.85 -2.81 -23.72
CA ASN A 453 2.00 -2.55 -24.60
C ASN A 453 3.01 -1.54 -24.02
N ILE A 454 2.96 -1.27 -22.71
CA ILE A 454 3.87 -0.37 -22.00
C ILE A 454 4.99 -1.13 -21.28
N ILE A 455 4.81 -2.44 -21.07
CA ILE A 455 5.78 -3.33 -20.42
C ILE A 455 5.95 -4.62 -21.24
N ALA A 456 7.05 -5.34 -21.01
CA ALA A 456 7.29 -6.63 -21.61
C ALA A 456 7.43 -7.72 -20.52
N ASP A 457 6.53 -8.71 -20.55
CA ASP A 457 6.47 -9.79 -19.58
C ASP A 457 6.75 -11.15 -20.21
N TRP A 458 7.46 -12.02 -19.48
CA TRP A 458 7.69 -13.43 -19.77
C TRP A 458 7.57 -14.26 -18.48
N SER A 459 7.24 -15.55 -18.59
CA SER A 459 7.29 -16.51 -17.49
C SER A 459 8.23 -17.64 -17.84
N LEU A 460 9.23 -17.90 -17.01
CA LEU A 460 10.27 -18.92 -17.26
C LEU A 460 10.48 -19.78 -16.01
N PRO A 461 10.79 -21.09 -16.19
CA PRO A 461 11.32 -21.90 -15.09
C PRO A 461 12.74 -21.44 -14.74
N TYR A 462 12.97 -21.17 -13.44
CA TYR A 462 14.31 -20.80 -12.99
C TYR A 462 15.33 -21.89 -13.25
N LYS A 463 16.45 -21.48 -13.84
CA LYS A 463 17.70 -22.24 -13.97
C LYS A 463 18.84 -21.28 -13.71
N LYS A 464 19.93 -21.78 -13.08
CA LYS A 464 21.14 -21.00 -12.89
C LYS A 464 21.70 -20.54 -14.23
N GLY A 465 21.99 -19.25 -14.38
CA GLY A 465 22.48 -18.67 -15.64
C GLY A 465 22.36 -17.15 -15.66
N VAL A 466 22.28 -16.61 -16.87
CA VAL A 466 22.28 -15.18 -17.14
C VAL A 466 21.05 -14.79 -17.94
N LEU A 467 20.25 -13.86 -17.40
CA LEU A 467 19.20 -13.15 -18.15
C LEU A 467 19.77 -11.87 -18.72
N THR A 468 19.54 -11.62 -20.01
CA THR A 468 19.90 -10.36 -20.67
C THR A 468 18.70 -9.81 -21.40
N ALA A 469 18.34 -8.56 -21.14
CA ALA A 469 17.37 -7.83 -21.93
C ALA A 469 18.08 -6.78 -22.78
N ILE A 470 17.67 -6.67 -24.03
CA ILE A 470 18.22 -5.71 -24.99
C ILE A 470 17.08 -4.86 -25.56
N ALA A 471 17.25 -3.54 -25.48
CA ALA A 471 16.38 -2.55 -26.08
C ALA A 471 16.86 -2.18 -27.48
N TYR A 472 15.93 -2.10 -28.43
CA TYR A 472 16.21 -1.74 -29.81
C TYR A 472 15.42 -0.50 -30.23
N ASP A 473 16.05 0.34 -31.06
CA ASP A 473 15.39 1.46 -31.71
C ASP A 473 14.44 1.00 -32.85
N GLU A 474 13.82 1.96 -33.54
CA GLU A 474 12.92 1.69 -34.70
C GLU A 474 13.67 1.08 -35.91
N PHE A 475 15.00 1.15 -35.96
CA PHE A 475 15.83 0.59 -37.02
C PHE A 475 16.40 -0.79 -36.69
N GLY A 476 16.20 -1.26 -35.44
CA GLY A 476 16.74 -2.53 -34.94
C GLY A 476 18.15 -2.44 -34.37
N ASN A 477 18.67 -1.24 -34.12
CA ASN A 477 19.95 -1.09 -33.44
C ASN A 477 19.75 -1.24 -31.91
N GLU A 478 20.71 -1.92 -31.24
CA GLU A 478 20.76 -1.95 -29.79
C GLU A 478 21.07 -0.56 -29.23
N ILE A 479 20.21 -0.10 -28.29
CA ILE A 479 20.36 1.21 -27.65
C ILE A 479 20.55 1.14 -26.13
N ALA A 480 20.15 0.02 -25.49
CA ALA A 480 20.39 -0.23 -24.08
C ALA A 480 20.40 -1.74 -23.79
N ARG A 481 21.08 -2.12 -22.71
CA ARG A 481 21.19 -3.52 -22.23
C ARG A 481 21.18 -3.56 -20.70
N ASP A 482 20.46 -4.53 -20.14
CA ASP A 482 20.53 -4.90 -18.72
C ASP A 482 20.76 -6.41 -18.59
N THR A 483 21.49 -6.82 -17.54
CA THR A 483 21.86 -8.22 -17.33
C THR A 483 21.73 -8.60 -15.86
N LYS A 484 21.03 -9.69 -15.57
CA LYS A 484 20.91 -10.31 -14.25
C LYS A 484 21.61 -11.65 -14.25
N HIS A 485 22.55 -11.83 -13.33
CA HIS A 485 23.26 -13.09 -13.11
C HIS A 485 22.63 -13.86 -11.96
N SER A 486 22.63 -15.20 -12.06
CA SER A 486 22.50 -16.01 -10.85
C SER A 486 23.77 -15.83 -10.02
N PHE A 487 23.61 -15.61 -8.74
CA PHE A 487 24.71 -15.36 -7.82
C PHE A 487 24.80 -16.42 -6.73
N CYS A 488 25.91 -16.44 -6.01
CA CYS A 488 26.16 -17.29 -4.85
C CYS A 488 26.06 -16.47 -3.55
N ASP A 489 26.46 -17.07 -2.43
CA ASP A 489 26.52 -16.38 -1.15
C ASP A 489 27.53 -15.23 -1.17
N ALA A 490 27.25 -14.17 -0.43
CA ALA A 490 28.15 -13.03 -0.33
C ALA A 490 29.52 -13.46 0.22
N SER A 491 30.59 -12.91 -0.32
CA SER A 491 31.99 -13.18 0.05
C SER A 491 32.77 -11.90 0.38
N SER A 492 32.32 -10.75 -0.10
CA SER A 492 33.00 -9.47 0.10
C SER A 492 32.01 -8.29 0.11
N LEU A 493 32.43 -7.18 0.68
CA LEU A 493 31.76 -5.89 0.59
C LEU A 493 32.44 -5.02 -0.47
N ARG A 494 31.69 -4.08 -1.02
CA ARG A 494 32.18 -3.02 -1.91
C ARG A 494 31.63 -1.67 -1.45
N LEU A 495 32.51 -0.66 -1.39
CA LEU A 495 32.14 0.73 -1.10
C LEU A 495 32.20 1.56 -2.37
N SER A 496 31.19 2.38 -2.59
CA SER A 496 31.16 3.41 -3.63
C SER A 496 30.55 4.70 -3.11
N ALA A 497 31.15 5.85 -3.38
CA ALA A 497 30.68 7.13 -2.93
C ALA A 497 30.14 7.97 -4.12
N ASP A 498 29.17 8.85 -3.85
CA ASP A 498 28.66 9.81 -4.84
C ASP A 498 29.72 10.86 -5.22
N ARG A 499 30.64 11.15 -4.31
CA ARG A 499 31.79 12.03 -4.50
C ARG A 499 32.96 11.58 -3.62
N LEU A 500 34.19 11.87 -4.03
CA LEU A 500 35.38 11.47 -3.28
C LEU A 500 36.00 12.66 -2.50
N GLU A 501 35.52 13.87 -2.74
CA GLU A 501 36.05 15.09 -2.14
C GLU A 501 34.91 16.06 -1.82
N VAL A 502 34.98 16.72 -0.66
CA VAL A 502 34.05 17.77 -0.23
C VAL A 502 34.81 18.90 0.50
N PRO A 503 34.25 20.13 0.55
CA PRO A 503 34.74 21.17 1.42
C PRO A 503 34.65 20.79 2.91
N ALA A 504 35.66 21.16 3.67
CA ALA A 504 35.69 21.02 5.15
C ALA A 504 34.83 22.09 5.81
N ASN A 505 33.51 22.07 5.57
CA ASN A 505 32.57 23.10 6.02
C ASN A 505 31.54 22.60 7.05
N GLY A 506 31.58 21.32 7.43
CA GLY A 506 30.65 20.72 8.41
C GLY A 506 29.20 20.56 7.91
N GLU A 507 28.87 20.95 6.67
CA GLU A 507 27.51 20.92 6.11
C GLU A 507 27.37 19.95 4.95
N GLU A 508 28.39 19.86 4.10
CA GLU A 508 28.38 18.94 2.95
C GLU A 508 28.35 17.50 3.43
N LEU A 509 27.69 16.61 2.69
CA LEU A 509 27.62 15.19 3.01
C LEU A 509 28.17 14.37 1.85
N ILE A 510 28.75 13.21 2.17
CA ILE A 510 29.10 12.17 1.21
C ILE A 510 28.21 10.96 1.46
N PHE A 511 27.62 10.43 0.42
CA PHE A 511 26.74 9.27 0.46
C PHE A 511 27.47 8.04 -0.05
N VAL A 512 27.83 7.12 0.86
CA VAL A 512 28.58 5.91 0.56
C VAL A 512 27.63 4.73 0.49
N THR A 513 27.51 4.12 -0.68
CA THR A 513 26.78 2.86 -0.88
C THR A 513 27.68 1.69 -0.53
N ILE A 514 27.15 0.72 0.21
CA ILE A 514 27.77 -0.54 0.59
C ILE A 514 27.00 -1.64 -0.10
N ASP A 515 27.64 -2.41 -0.98
CA ASP A 515 27.10 -3.57 -1.68
C ASP A 515 27.74 -4.86 -1.17
N ALA A 516 26.93 -5.95 -1.15
CA ALA A 516 27.47 -7.31 -0.98
C ALA A 516 27.72 -7.95 -2.33
N LEU A 517 28.89 -8.57 -2.49
CA LEU A 517 29.28 -9.28 -3.71
C LEU A 517 29.60 -10.74 -3.41
N ASP A 518 29.28 -11.64 -4.34
CA ASP A 518 29.71 -13.03 -4.28
C ASP A 518 31.19 -13.22 -4.68
N ALA A 519 31.67 -14.47 -4.74
CA ALA A 519 33.05 -14.76 -5.04
C ALA A 519 33.44 -14.41 -6.50
N ASP A 520 32.49 -14.39 -7.40
CA ASP A 520 32.66 -14.00 -8.81
C ASP A 520 32.53 -12.48 -9.04
N GLY A 521 32.20 -11.73 -7.99
CA GLY A 521 32.04 -10.27 -8.01
C GLY A 521 30.66 -9.79 -8.44
N TYR A 522 29.67 -10.65 -8.54
CA TYR A 522 28.28 -10.28 -8.82
C TYR A 522 27.58 -9.77 -7.56
N PRO A 523 26.68 -8.78 -7.69
CA PRO A 523 25.85 -8.32 -6.58
C PRO A 523 24.97 -9.44 -6.04
N VAL A 524 24.89 -9.57 -4.73
CA VAL A 524 23.98 -10.49 -4.04
C VAL A 524 22.74 -9.74 -3.64
N ASP A 525 21.79 -9.64 -4.58
CA ASP A 525 20.61 -8.74 -4.49
C ASP A 525 19.59 -9.13 -3.39
N ASN A 526 19.82 -10.21 -2.65
CA ASN A 526 19.04 -10.63 -1.48
C ASN A 526 19.90 -10.76 -0.22
N ALA A 527 21.13 -10.21 -0.21
CA ALA A 527 21.97 -10.22 0.98
C ALA A 527 21.39 -9.33 2.08
N ASN A 528 21.46 -9.83 3.33
CA ASN A 528 20.97 -9.17 4.52
C ASN A 528 22.01 -9.22 5.67
N ASN A 529 23.29 -9.38 5.34
CA ASN A 529 24.39 -9.44 6.28
C ASN A 529 24.43 -8.18 7.14
N ARG A 530 24.84 -8.34 8.41
CA ARG A 530 25.08 -7.22 9.33
C ARG A 530 26.43 -6.58 8.99
N VAL A 531 26.43 -5.27 8.78
CA VAL A 531 27.61 -4.49 8.41
C VAL A 531 27.96 -3.51 9.52
N HIS A 532 29.21 -3.49 9.92
CA HIS A 532 29.80 -2.50 10.82
C HIS A 532 30.56 -1.47 10.00
N VAL A 533 30.32 -0.18 10.28
CA VAL A 533 30.95 0.93 9.58
C VAL A 533 31.76 1.77 10.56
N THR A 534 33.04 1.93 10.30
CA THR A 534 33.92 2.83 11.03
C THR A 534 34.38 3.98 10.13
N VAL A 535 34.49 5.16 10.70
CA VAL A 535 34.97 6.37 10.01
C VAL A 535 36.09 6.96 10.83
N GLU A 536 37.25 7.09 10.22
CA GLU A 536 38.47 7.64 10.83
C GLU A 536 38.96 8.87 10.07
N GLY A 537 39.67 9.78 10.76
CA GLY A 537 40.19 11.01 10.18
C GLY A 537 39.19 12.17 10.23
N GLU A 538 39.13 12.99 9.17
CA GLU A 538 38.37 14.23 9.16
C GLU A 538 36.91 14.05 8.74
N GLY A 539 36.25 12.98 9.24
CA GLY A 539 34.85 12.65 8.97
C GLY A 539 34.15 12.00 10.15
N LEU A 540 32.82 12.08 10.15
CA LEU A 540 31.92 11.50 11.12
C LEU A 540 30.85 10.68 10.43
N LEU A 541 30.44 9.54 11.01
CA LEU A 541 29.30 8.75 10.54
C LEU A 541 28.00 9.44 10.98
N ALA A 542 27.28 10.05 10.06
CA ALA A 542 26.04 10.77 10.31
C ALA A 542 24.82 9.85 10.44
N GLY A 543 24.85 8.67 9.84
CA GLY A 543 23.81 7.66 9.95
C GLY A 543 23.97 6.52 8.96
N LEU A 544 23.18 5.46 9.18
CA LEU A 544 23.08 4.27 8.34
C LEU A 544 21.63 4.06 7.97
N ASP A 545 21.33 3.80 6.68
CA ASP A 545 20.00 3.51 6.19
C ASP A 545 20.03 2.38 5.15
N ASN A 546 19.21 1.35 5.33
CA ASN A 546 19.12 0.24 4.39
C ASN A 546 17.88 0.30 3.46
N GLY A 547 16.97 1.24 3.71
CA GLY A 547 15.73 1.39 2.95
C GLY A 547 14.65 0.36 3.26
N ASP A 548 14.79 -0.45 4.31
CA ASP A 548 13.79 -1.42 4.74
C ASP A 548 12.75 -0.74 5.64
N SER A 549 11.52 -0.61 5.14
CA SER A 549 10.42 -0.01 5.88
C SER A 549 9.94 -0.85 7.09
N THR A 550 10.41 -2.08 7.23
CA THR A 550 10.11 -2.94 8.41
C THR A 550 11.21 -2.91 9.47
N ASP A 551 12.36 -2.28 9.18
CA ASP A 551 13.51 -2.30 10.07
C ASP A 551 13.39 -1.26 11.20
N TYR A 552 13.39 -1.73 12.45
CA TYR A 552 13.33 -0.91 13.66
C TYR A 552 14.72 -0.60 14.25
N GLU A 553 15.81 -1.02 13.60
CA GLU A 553 17.16 -0.71 14.08
C GLU A 553 17.44 0.81 14.03
N PRO A 554 18.23 1.35 15.00
CA PRO A 554 18.54 2.77 15.03
C PRO A 554 19.32 3.25 13.79
N TYR A 555 18.93 4.37 13.22
CA TYR A 555 19.68 5.03 12.14
C TYR A 555 21.03 5.60 12.62
N LYS A 556 21.10 6.02 13.89
CA LYS A 556 22.26 6.69 14.52
C LYS A 556 23.14 5.70 15.26
N GLY A 557 23.67 4.70 14.55
CA GLY A 557 24.58 3.68 15.03
C GLY A 557 25.73 3.49 14.06
N ASP A 558 26.60 2.54 14.38
CA ASP A 558 27.76 2.13 13.56
C ASP A 558 27.56 0.75 12.91
N CYS A 559 26.38 0.16 13.07
CA CYS A 559 26.05 -1.16 12.60
C CYS A 559 24.61 -1.22 12.12
N ARG A 560 24.37 -1.83 10.96
CA ARG A 560 23.03 -2.10 10.41
C ARG A 560 23.07 -3.25 9.40
N ARG A 561 21.95 -3.95 9.21
CA ARG A 561 21.84 -5.00 8.17
C ARG A 561 21.74 -4.37 6.78
N LEU A 562 22.27 -5.10 5.79
CA LEU A 562 21.90 -4.87 4.41
C LEU A 562 20.42 -5.20 4.21
N PHE A 563 19.80 -4.50 3.29
CA PHE A 563 18.48 -4.86 2.76
C PHE A 563 18.58 -4.96 1.24
N SER A 564 18.16 -6.11 0.70
CA SER A 564 18.32 -6.41 -0.73
C SER A 564 19.71 -6.03 -1.24
N GLY A 565 20.74 -6.53 -0.54
CA GLY A 565 22.15 -6.41 -0.88
C GLY A 565 22.79 -5.03 -0.65
N LYS A 566 22.08 -4.04 -0.11
CA LYS A 566 22.57 -2.64 -0.01
C LYS A 566 22.40 -2.02 1.36
N LEU A 567 23.33 -1.08 1.68
CA LEU A 567 23.26 -0.18 2.84
C LEU A 567 23.85 1.17 2.43
N LEU A 568 23.25 2.26 2.91
CA LEU A 568 23.77 3.61 2.78
C LEU A 568 24.47 4.02 4.08
N ALA A 569 25.71 4.52 3.98
CA ALA A 569 26.41 5.24 5.04
C ALA A 569 26.52 6.73 4.65
N ILE A 570 26.09 7.60 5.56
CA ILE A 570 26.16 9.05 5.37
C ILE A 570 27.35 9.59 6.16
N ILE A 571 28.29 10.22 5.47
CA ILE A 571 29.52 10.75 6.05
C ILE A 571 29.45 12.28 6.05
N ALA A 572 29.60 12.88 7.22
CA ALA A 572 29.72 14.32 7.40
C ALA A 572 31.20 14.72 7.57
N PRO A 573 31.72 15.74 6.86
CA PRO A 573 33.08 16.21 7.06
C PRO A 573 33.19 16.97 8.40
N THR A 574 34.41 17.00 8.95
CA THR A 574 34.76 17.98 9.99
C THR A 574 35.07 19.33 9.37
N LEU A 575 35.50 20.29 10.19
CA LEU A 575 35.95 21.61 9.75
C LEU A 575 37.41 21.61 9.27
N ASN A 576 38.10 20.49 9.35
CA ASN A 576 39.50 20.37 8.97
C ASN A 576 39.65 19.71 7.62
N ALA A 577 40.58 20.25 6.80
CA ALA A 577 40.99 19.58 5.58
C ALA A 577 41.86 18.35 5.90
N GLY A 578 41.60 17.23 5.25
CA GLY A 578 42.36 16.01 5.46
C GLY A 578 41.71 14.80 4.81
N THR A 579 42.15 13.63 5.25
CA THR A 579 41.68 12.34 4.72
C THR A 579 40.60 11.76 5.65
N ILE A 580 39.58 11.14 5.04
CA ILE A 580 38.58 10.32 5.73
C ILE A 580 38.75 8.88 5.26
N THR A 581 38.87 7.95 6.18
CA THR A 581 38.89 6.50 5.88
C THR A 581 37.58 5.88 6.35
N VAL A 582 36.82 5.33 5.43
CA VAL A 582 35.57 4.59 5.70
C VAL A 582 35.86 3.10 5.55
N THR A 583 35.66 2.31 6.60
CA THR A 583 35.79 0.85 6.59
C THR A 583 34.44 0.22 6.86
N ALA A 584 34.05 -0.73 6.01
CA ALA A 584 32.89 -1.59 6.21
C ALA A 584 33.34 -3.03 6.41
N SER A 585 32.86 -3.67 7.48
CA SER A 585 33.18 -5.06 7.81
C SER A 585 31.91 -5.84 8.14
N SER A 586 31.94 -7.15 7.91
CA SER A 586 30.80 -8.05 8.20
C SER A 586 31.34 -9.46 8.47
N ASP A 587 30.74 -10.17 9.41
CA ASP A 587 31.14 -11.53 9.73
C ASP A 587 31.08 -12.45 8.51
N GLY A 588 32.22 -13.12 8.25
CA GLY A 588 32.37 -14.05 7.12
C GLY A 588 32.58 -13.40 5.75
N LEU A 589 32.62 -12.08 5.64
CA LEU A 589 32.89 -11.35 4.39
C LEU A 589 34.26 -10.67 4.43
N LYS A 590 34.85 -10.44 3.27
CA LYS A 590 36.03 -9.60 3.15
C LYS A 590 35.65 -8.15 3.30
N ASP A 591 36.35 -7.44 4.17
CA ASP A 591 36.17 -5.99 4.43
C ASP A 591 36.43 -5.13 3.20
N ALA A 592 35.78 -3.97 3.15
CA ALA A 592 36.01 -2.93 2.17
C ALA A 592 36.46 -1.63 2.83
N VAL A 593 37.40 -0.94 2.19
CA VAL A 593 37.95 0.35 2.66
C VAL A 593 37.85 1.36 1.53
N LEU A 594 37.39 2.57 1.85
CA LEU A 594 37.30 3.69 0.93
C LEU A 594 37.98 4.92 1.55
N THR A 595 38.80 5.60 0.76
CA THR A 595 39.45 6.84 1.15
C THR A 595 38.74 8.02 0.48
N LEU A 596 38.38 9.02 1.28
CA LEU A 596 37.73 10.27 0.88
C LEU A 596 38.58 11.43 1.36
N ASN A 597 38.36 12.63 0.82
CA ASN A 597 39.13 13.82 1.21
C ASN A 597 38.22 14.99 1.55
N THR A 598 38.66 15.79 2.51
CA THR A 598 38.12 17.12 2.77
C THR A 598 39.13 18.16 2.36
N VAL A 599 38.70 19.22 1.64
CA VAL A 599 39.56 20.34 1.21
C VAL A 599 39.25 21.60 2.01
N ALA A 600 40.26 22.41 2.26
CA ALA A 600 40.08 23.64 3.02
C ALA A 600 39.03 24.55 2.34
N CYS A 601 38.06 25.01 3.11
CA CYS A 601 37.04 25.94 2.67
C CYS A 601 37.57 27.35 2.81
N LYS A 602 37.61 28.12 1.68
CA LYS A 602 37.89 29.54 1.71
C LYS A 602 36.57 30.29 1.92
N ASN A 603 36.55 31.15 2.92
CA ASN A 603 35.45 32.08 3.25
C ASN A 603 34.19 31.47 3.90
N ARG A 604 34.27 31.29 5.21
CA ARG A 604 33.12 31.42 6.08
C ARG A 604 33.49 32.28 7.28
N ASP A 605 32.63 33.23 7.59
CA ASP A 605 32.68 33.91 8.86
C ASP A 605 32.43 32.88 9.95
N SER A 606 33.25 32.87 10.97
CA SER A 606 33.25 31.83 12.03
C SER A 606 31.95 31.72 12.84
N ASP A 607 31.02 32.64 12.65
CA ASP A 607 29.77 32.72 13.43
C ASP A 607 28.61 31.94 12.80
N ASP A 608 28.70 31.48 11.54
CA ASP A 608 27.66 30.73 10.83
C ASP A 608 27.93 29.23 10.69
N LEU A 609 28.93 28.71 11.41
CA LEU A 609 29.29 27.29 11.32
C LEU A 609 28.34 26.40 12.17
N HIS A 610 27.35 25.81 11.53
CA HIS A 610 26.55 24.75 12.13
C HIS A 610 27.19 23.39 11.85
N ILE A 611 28.00 22.90 12.79
CA ILE A 611 28.44 21.49 12.78
C ILE A 611 27.21 20.63 13.04
N MET A 612 26.93 19.69 12.14
CA MET A 612 25.88 18.71 12.38
C MET A 612 26.18 17.96 13.69
N THR A 613 25.35 18.17 14.71
CA THR A 613 25.51 17.44 15.97
C THR A 613 24.99 16.01 15.75
N ILE A 614 25.92 15.06 15.66
CA ILE A 614 25.61 13.65 15.52
C ILE A 614 25.50 13.05 16.93
N THR A 615 24.29 12.73 17.33
CA THR A 615 24.04 12.03 18.61
C THR A 615 23.84 10.55 18.31
N ARG A 616 24.67 9.69 18.92
CA ARG A 616 24.50 8.23 18.86
C ARG A 616 23.22 7.84 19.60
N ASP A 617 22.40 6.97 19.00
CA ASP A 617 21.23 6.40 19.66
C ASP A 617 21.70 5.43 20.77
N PRO A 618 21.22 5.56 22.01
CA PRO A 618 21.58 4.63 23.09
C PRO A 618 21.22 3.16 22.79
N LEU A 619 20.21 2.92 21.94
CA LEU A 619 19.82 1.56 21.53
C LEU A 619 20.80 0.94 20.52
N ALA A 620 21.64 1.74 19.88
CA ALA A 620 22.62 1.26 18.90
C ALA A 620 23.64 0.27 19.54
N ASP A 621 23.97 0.42 20.81
CA ASP A 621 24.91 -0.48 21.49
C ASP A 621 24.37 -1.91 21.60
N ALA A 622 23.07 -2.10 21.70
CA ALA A 622 22.46 -3.43 21.72
C ALA A 622 22.58 -4.18 20.37
N VAL A 623 22.74 -3.44 19.27
CA VAL A 623 22.85 -3.96 17.91
C VAL A 623 24.31 -4.14 17.50
N SER A 624 25.22 -3.26 17.95
CA SER A 624 26.64 -3.26 17.55
C SER A 624 27.44 -4.52 17.98
N HIS A 625 26.91 -5.29 18.92
CA HIS A 625 27.52 -6.54 19.41
C HIS A 625 26.84 -7.82 18.85
N ALA A 626 25.88 -7.68 17.92
CA ALA A 626 25.25 -8.83 17.31
C ALA A 626 26.19 -9.46 16.25
N THR A 627 26.45 -10.77 16.39
CA THR A 627 27.39 -11.53 15.54
C THR A 627 26.67 -12.61 14.73
N ASP A 628 25.38 -12.50 14.51
CA ASP A 628 24.60 -13.48 13.78
C ASP A 628 24.78 -13.32 12.27
N ILE A 629 25.10 -14.43 11.59
CA ILE A 629 25.05 -14.51 10.12
C ILE A 629 23.62 -14.88 9.75
N PRO A 630 22.85 -13.98 9.13
CA PRO A 630 21.45 -14.23 8.83
C PRO A 630 21.27 -15.16 7.62
N VAL A 631 20.15 -15.89 7.56
CA VAL A 631 19.71 -16.60 6.37
C VAL A 631 19.30 -15.55 5.32
N ARG A 632 19.90 -15.59 4.12
CA ARG A 632 19.54 -14.73 2.98
C ARG A 632 18.50 -15.36 2.05
N SER A 633 18.49 -16.70 1.97
CA SER A 633 17.51 -17.43 1.17
C SER A 633 17.34 -18.87 1.66
N ILE A 634 16.21 -19.47 1.34
CA ILE A 634 15.89 -20.88 1.53
C ILE A 634 15.66 -21.48 0.14
N THR A 635 16.48 -22.44 -0.28
CA THR A 635 16.24 -23.17 -1.51
C THR A 635 15.39 -24.40 -1.23
N LEU A 636 14.22 -24.48 -1.85
CA LEU A 636 13.34 -25.65 -1.79
C LEU A 636 13.54 -26.53 -3.01
N SER A 637 13.56 -27.84 -2.81
CA SER A 637 13.60 -28.83 -3.89
C SER A 637 12.71 -30.03 -3.58
N CYS A 638 12.09 -30.57 -4.61
CA CYS A 638 11.25 -31.75 -4.56
C CYS A 638 12.03 -32.95 -5.09
N GLU A 639 11.96 -34.09 -4.43
CA GLU A 639 12.70 -35.29 -4.85
C GLU A 639 12.30 -35.82 -6.23
N ASP A 640 10.98 -35.74 -6.52
CA ASP A 640 10.42 -36.32 -7.75
C ASP A 640 9.77 -35.23 -8.63
N SER A 641 8.53 -34.90 -8.33
CA SER A 641 7.72 -33.97 -9.11
C SER A 641 6.82 -33.15 -8.19
N CYS A 642 6.65 -31.86 -8.52
CA CYS A 642 5.66 -31.00 -7.90
C CYS A 642 4.23 -31.26 -8.45
N ILE A 643 4.05 -32.19 -9.39
CA ILE A 643 2.73 -32.64 -9.85
C ILE A 643 2.41 -33.95 -9.15
N LEU A 644 1.40 -33.95 -8.31
CA LEU A 644 0.89 -35.07 -7.55
C LEU A 644 -0.36 -35.63 -8.22
N THR A 645 -0.48 -36.97 -8.28
CA THR A 645 -1.60 -37.63 -8.95
C THR A 645 -2.16 -38.75 -8.08
N ALA A 646 -3.33 -39.27 -8.40
CA ALA A 646 -3.91 -40.40 -7.69
C ALA A 646 -2.96 -41.62 -7.56
N ASN A 647 -2.10 -41.86 -8.55
CA ASN A 647 -1.13 -42.94 -8.51
C ASN A 647 0.14 -42.59 -7.70
N LYS A 648 0.41 -41.31 -7.50
CA LYS A 648 1.54 -40.79 -6.73
C LYS A 648 1.11 -39.52 -5.98
N PRO A 649 0.33 -39.69 -4.89
CA PRO A 649 -0.26 -38.55 -4.18
C PRO A 649 0.73 -37.86 -3.22
N SER A 650 1.95 -38.35 -3.11
CA SER A 650 2.93 -37.89 -2.12
C SER A 650 4.33 -37.75 -2.71
N THR A 651 5.13 -36.89 -2.10
CA THR A 651 6.56 -36.71 -2.39
C THR A 651 7.28 -36.16 -1.16
N VAL A 652 8.61 -36.03 -1.22
CA VAL A 652 9.41 -35.36 -0.18
C VAL A 652 9.92 -34.03 -0.71
N ILE A 653 9.79 -32.98 0.12
CA ILE A 653 10.40 -31.67 -0.13
C ILE A 653 11.52 -31.44 0.87
N SER A 654 12.62 -30.84 0.40
CA SER A 654 13.78 -30.48 1.20
C SER A 654 14.05 -28.97 1.15
N ALA A 655 14.63 -28.43 2.22
CA ALA A 655 15.06 -27.04 2.34
C ALA A 655 16.56 -26.96 2.63
N VAL A 656 17.25 -26.05 1.93
CA VAL A 656 18.65 -25.68 2.19
C VAL A 656 18.70 -24.17 2.48
N THR A 657 19.22 -23.79 3.64
CA THR A 657 19.42 -22.39 4.03
C THR A 657 20.75 -21.85 3.51
N HIS A 658 20.78 -20.62 3.08
CA HIS A 658 21.96 -19.91 2.58
C HIS A 658 22.22 -18.63 3.39
N PRO A 659 23.50 -18.30 3.73
CA PRO A 659 24.68 -19.14 3.53
C PRO A 659 24.68 -20.40 4.43
N ALA A 660 25.48 -21.38 4.08
CA ALA A 660 25.55 -22.66 4.82
C ALA A 660 25.99 -22.52 6.29
N ASN A 661 26.66 -21.40 6.64
CA ASN A 661 27.08 -21.04 7.98
C ASN A 661 26.12 -20.06 8.68
N ALA A 662 24.91 -19.87 8.13
CA ALA A 662 23.90 -19.06 8.80
C ALA A 662 23.55 -19.62 10.19
N ALA A 663 23.20 -18.74 11.11
CA ALA A 663 22.76 -19.12 12.44
C ALA A 663 21.56 -20.07 12.34
N ALA A 664 21.68 -21.28 12.91
CA ALA A 664 20.62 -22.27 12.86
C ALA A 664 19.31 -21.72 13.48
N GLN A 665 18.25 -21.69 12.72
CA GLN A 665 16.92 -21.29 13.12
C GLN A 665 15.93 -22.41 12.77
N PRO A 666 14.89 -22.65 13.61
CA PRO A 666 13.86 -23.62 13.26
C PRO A 666 13.10 -23.15 12.02
N LEU A 667 12.88 -24.06 11.09
CA LEU A 667 12.08 -23.83 9.89
C LEU A 667 10.59 -24.11 10.20
N ASP A 668 9.71 -23.18 9.80
CA ASP A 668 8.26 -23.33 9.86
C ASP A 668 7.71 -23.68 8.47
N TRP A 669 6.87 -24.72 8.40
CA TRP A 669 6.39 -25.27 7.15
C TRP A 669 4.86 -25.23 7.09
N LYS A 670 4.29 -24.73 5.97
CA LYS A 670 2.85 -24.62 5.75
C LYS A 670 2.47 -24.98 4.32
N VAL A 671 1.28 -25.54 4.16
CA VAL A 671 0.61 -25.67 2.86
C VAL A 671 -0.32 -24.47 2.72
N THR A 672 -0.11 -23.64 1.70
CA THR A 672 -0.84 -22.39 1.54
C THR A 672 -1.31 -22.17 0.10
N ASN A 673 -2.20 -21.20 -0.11
CA ASN A 673 -2.37 -20.60 -1.44
C ASN A 673 -1.22 -19.62 -1.75
N ALA A 674 -1.27 -18.97 -2.91
CA ALA A 674 -0.28 -17.97 -3.31
C ALA A 674 -0.20 -16.77 -2.35
N GLU A 675 -1.26 -16.47 -1.63
CA GLU A 675 -1.37 -15.37 -0.68
C GLU A 675 -0.89 -15.73 0.74
N GLY A 676 -0.37 -16.95 0.93
CA GLY A 676 0.13 -17.43 2.22
C GLY A 676 -0.95 -17.91 3.19
N VAL A 677 -2.20 -18.01 2.76
CA VAL A 677 -3.30 -18.54 3.57
C VAL A 677 -3.29 -20.06 3.52
N VAL A 678 -3.36 -20.72 4.69
CA VAL A 678 -3.36 -22.16 4.80
C VAL A 678 -4.53 -22.77 4.03
N VAL A 679 -4.24 -23.77 3.20
CA VAL A 679 -5.25 -24.51 2.43
C VAL A 679 -5.25 -25.99 2.82
N PRO A 680 -6.42 -26.66 2.74
CA PRO A 680 -6.56 -28.02 3.21
C PRO A 680 -6.32 -29.10 2.15
N TYR A 681 -5.68 -28.78 1.00
CA TYR A 681 -5.53 -29.72 -0.11
C TYR A 681 -4.45 -30.79 0.13
N ALA A 682 -3.51 -30.52 1.02
CA ALA A 682 -2.44 -31.44 1.38
C ALA A 682 -2.02 -31.27 2.84
N THR A 683 -1.34 -32.30 3.38
CA THR A 683 -0.67 -32.21 4.69
C THR A 683 0.83 -32.35 4.55
N LEU A 684 1.52 -31.87 5.58
CA LEU A 684 2.97 -32.03 5.76
C LEU A 684 3.21 -32.89 7.00
N GLU A 685 4.00 -33.96 6.83
CA GLU A 685 4.52 -34.79 7.90
C GLU A 685 6.03 -34.59 7.99
N ARG A 686 6.50 -34.22 9.20
CA ARG A 686 7.92 -33.94 9.42
C ARG A 686 8.75 -35.22 9.40
N ILE A 687 9.76 -35.25 8.55
CA ILE A 687 10.79 -36.29 8.53
C ILE A 687 11.95 -35.86 9.46
N ASP A 688 12.46 -34.66 9.25
CA ASP A 688 13.46 -33.98 10.07
C ASP A 688 13.27 -32.44 9.98
N ASP A 689 14.27 -31.65 10.40
CA ASP A 689 14.19 -30.19 10.43
C ASP A 689 14.13 -29.56 9.05
N THR A 690 14.67 -30.24 8.04
CA THR A 690 14.85 -29.77 6.66
C THR A 690 14.06 -30.56 5.63
N HIS A 691 13.42 -31.67 6.00
CA HIS A 691 12.65 -32.53 5.10
C HIS A 691 11.22 -32.75 5.59
N MET A 692 10.27 -32.60 4.66
CA MET A 692 8.85 -32.84 4.91
C MET A 692 8.28 -33.80 3.87
N HIS A 693 7.48 -34.76 4.33
CA HIS A 693 6.66 -35.58 3.46
C HIS A 693 5.34 -34.88 3.18
N ILE A 694 5.01 -34.67 1.91
CA ILE A 694 3.78 -34.05 1.45
C ILE A 694 2.82 -35.15 1.01
N LEU A 695 1.57 -35.11 1.48
CA LEU A 695 0.49 -35.96 1.01
C LEU A 695 -0.70 -35.09 0.59
N ALA A 696 -1.08 -35.16 -0.69
CA ALA A 696 -2.26 -34.46 -1.22
C ALA A 696 -3.49 -35.38 -1.16
N PHE A 697 -4.67 -34.81 -0.85
CA PHE A 697 -5.94 -35.52 -0.80
C PHE A 697 -7.05 -34.87 -1.63
N ALA A 698 -6.77 -33.77 -2.29
CA ALA A 698 -7.73 -33.15 -3.19
C ALA A 698 -7.02 -32.51 -4.38
N ASP A 699 -7.74 -32.38 -5.48
CA ASP A 699 -7.31 -31.65 -6.66
C ASP A 699 -7.19 -30.17 -6.36
N GLY A 700 -6.15 -29.53 -6.87
CA GLY A 700 -5.93 -28.10 -6.72
C GLY A 700 -4.45 -27.70 -6.85
N SER A 701 -4.21 -26.42 -6.99
CA SER A 701 -2.85 -25.83 -6.89
C SER A 701 -2.66 -25.27 -5.49
N PHE A 702 -1.48 -25.56 -4.91
CA PHE A 702 -1.09 -25.06 -3.60
C PHE A 702 0.42 -24.82 -3.56
N PHE A 703 0.87 -24.10 -2.55
CA PHE A 703 2.28 -23.84 -2.30
C PHE A 703 2.72 -24.50 -1.00
N VAL A 704 3.89 -25.09 -1.00
CA VAL A 704 4.58 -25.42 0.24
C VAL A 704 5.50 -24.25 0.56
N ARG A 705 5.20 -23.59 1.68
CA ARG A 705 6.03 -22.52 2.24
C ARG A 705 6.93 -23.05 3.32
N CYS A 706 8.18 -22.62 3.29
CA CYS A 706 9.16 -22.81 4.34
C CYS A 706 9.64 -21.43 4.78
N SER A 707 9.56 -21.12 6.06
CA SER A 707 9.93 -19.81 6.58
C SER A 707 10.88 -19.91 7.77
N VAL A 708 11.65 -18.83 7.99
CA VAL A 708 12.57 -18.66 9.10
C VAL A 708 12.48 -17.24 9.65
N THR A 709 12.53 -17.11 10.98
CA THR A 709 12.69 -15.79 11.62
C THR A 709 14.18 -15.47 11.72
N ASN A 710 14.59 -14.36 11.12
CA ASN A 710 16.01 -14.03 10.96
C ASN A 710 16.53 -13.20 12.14
N GLY A 711 17.27 -13.85 13.05
CA GLY A 711 17.93 -13.21 14.18
C GLY A 711 16.98 -12.49 15.13
N ARG A 712 17.38 -11.32 15.61
CA ARG A 712 16.55 -10.44 16.46
C ARG A 712 15.58 -9.56 15.64
N GLY A 713 15.59 -9.70 14.32
CA GLY A 713 14.67 -8.96 13.43
C GLY A 713 13.25 -9.50 13.53
N TYR A 714 12.27 -8.64 13.29
CA TYR A 714 10.86 -9.00 13.22
C TYR A 714 10.47 -9.58 11.85
N THR A 715 11.39 -9.57 10.88
CA THR A 715 11.15 -9.99 9.51
C THR A 715 11.27 -11.50 9.37
N VAL A 716 10.26 -12.10 8.79
CA VAL A 716 10.24 -13.50 8.39
C VAL A 716 10.75 -13.60 6.96
N LEU A 717 11.78 -14.41 6.74
CA LEU A 717 12.17 -14.82 5.39
C LEU A 717 11.45 -16.11 5.02
N TYR A 718 10.88 -16.19 3.83
CA TYR A 718 10.29 -17.42 3.35
C TYR A 718 10.66 -17.75 1.90
N SER A 719 10.55 -19.03 1.58
CA SER A 719 10.59 -19.56 0.23
C SER A 719 9.36 -20.41 -0.02
N MET A 720 8.92 -20.52 -1.27
CA MET A 720 7.77 -21.34 -1.62
C MET A 720 7.97 -22.06 -2.94
N LEU A 721 7.38 -23.25 -3.02
CA LEU A 721 7.36 -24.05 -4.24
C LEU A 721 5.92 -24.45 -4.55
N GLU A 722 5.51 -24.24 -5.81
CA GLU A 722 4.16 -24.55 -6.27
C GLU A 722 4.01 -26.05 -6.53
N PHE A 723 2.91 -26.60 -6.05
CA PHE A 723 2.45 -27.98 -6.29
C PHE A 723 1.12 -27.98 -6.99
N LYS A 724 0.90 -28.97 -7.84
CA LYS A 724 -0.36 -29.24 -8.50
C LYS A 724 -0.81 -30.65 -8.21
N ALA A 725 -2.01 -30.80 -7.65
CA ALA A 725 -2.63 -32.10 -7.41
C ALA A 725 -3.73 -32.33 -8.46
N GLU A 726 -3.70 -33.48 -9.14
CA GLU A 726 -4.60 -33.81 -10.24
C GLU A 726 -5.12 -35.24 -10.13
N GLN A 727 -6.43 -35.41 -10.37
CA GLN A 727 -7.10 -36.74 -10.36
C GLN A 727 -7.04 -37.45 -9.00
N ILE A 728 -6.89 -36.71 -7.90
CA ILE A 728 -6.91 -37.24 -6.53
C ILE A 728 -8.36 -37.28 -6.01
N GLY A 729 -9.13 -36.23 -6.26
CA GLY A 729 -10.52 -36.10 -5.85
C GLY A 729 -10.90 -34.68 -5.46
N THR A 730 -12.16 -34.49 -5.12
CA THR A 730 -12.70 -33.22 -4.63
C THR A 730 -12.82 -33.24 -3.11
N MET A 731 -12.53 -32.12 -2.46
CA MET A 731 -12.71 -31.93 -1.04
C MET A 731 -13.74 -30.84 -0.77
N ASN A 732 -14.57 -31.06 0.24
CA ASN A 732 -15.49 -30.04 0.73
C ASN A 732 -14.91 -29.38 1.97
N LEU A 733 -15.11 -28.05 2.09
CA LEU A 733 -14.69 -27.29 3.26
C LEU A 733 -15.64 -27.55 4.43
N ASP A 734 -15.10 -27.48 5.65
CA ASP A 734 -15.91 -27.48 6.86
C ASP A 734 -16.54 -26.09 7.07
N PRO A 735 -17.88 -25.94 6.99
CA PRO A 735 -18.53 -24.65 7.15
C PRO A 735 -18.41 -24.07 8.57
N TYR A 736 -18.15 -24.94 9.56
CA TYR A 736 -18.07 -24.56 10.98
C TYR A 736 -16.71 -24.06 11.41
N SER A 737 -15.71 -24.24 10.57
CA SER A 737 -14.38 -23.62 10.69
C SER A 737 -14.35 -22.27 9.97
N PHE A 738 -13.52 -21.35 10.46
CA PHE A 738 -13.37 -20.05 9.82
C PHE A 738 -12.69 -20.19 8.44
N THR A 739 -13.40 -19.78 7.39
CA THR A 739 -12.86 -19.69 6.03
C THR A 739 -12.43 -18.27 5.78
N VAL A 740 -11.15 -18.08 5.50
CA VAL A 740 -10.53 -16.77 5.22
C VAL A 740 -11.08 -16.17 3.94
N GLY A 741 -11.23 -14.84 3.88
CA GLY A 741 -11.87 -14.13 2.76
C GLY A 741 -11.28 -14.44 1.39
N SER A 742 -9.95 -14.58 1.28
CA SER A 742 -9.25 -14.90 0.03
C SER A 742 -9.37 -16.36 -0.43
N LEU A 743 -9.95 -17.26 0.38
CA LEU A 743 -10.19 -18.68 0.02
C LEU A 743 -11.49 -18.88 -0.76
N TYR A 744 -11.91 -17.92 -1.55
CA TYR A 744 -13.05 -18.09 -2.44
C TYR A 744 -12.73 -19.03 -3.60
N SER A 745 -13.74 -19.82 -3.99
CA SER A 745 -13.65 -20.76 -5.12
C SER A 745 -13.97 -20.12 -6.47
N ASP A 746 -14.70 -18.98 -6.47
CA ASP A 746 -15.08 -18.24 -7.66
C ASP A 746 -15.41 -16.79 -7.31
N SER A 747 -15.24 -15.89 -8.28
CA SER A 747 -15.59 -14.48 -8.09
C SER A 747 -16.05 -13.84 -9.40
N GLU A 748 -16.88 -12.80 -9.29
CA GLU A 748 -17.31 -11.95 -10.41
C GLU A 748 -17.16 -10.48 -10.03
N GLY A 749 -16.85 -9.66 -11.03
CA GLY A 749 -16.55 -8.25 -10.82
C GLY A 749 -15.07 -8.03 -10.41
N GLU A 750 -14.75 -6.81 -10.07
CA GLU A 750 -13.39 -6.44 -9.67
C GLU A 750 -13.17 -6.81 -8.19
N ILE A 751 -12.46 -7.89 -7.95
CA ILE A 751 -12.07 -8.38 -6.62
C ILE A 751 -10.56 -8.25 -6.47
N ALA A 752 -10.14 -7.62 -5.38
CA ALA A 752 -8.74 -7.47 -5.00
C ALA A 752 -8.48 -8.05 -3.60
N ASN A 753 -7.20 -8.21 -3.25
CA ASN A 753 -6.81 -8.52 -1.88
C ASN A 753 -7.08 -7.29 -0.98
N GLY A 754 -7.53 -7.53 0.25
CA GLY A 754 -7.73 -6.47 1.24
C GLY A 754 -6.40 -5.94 1.80
N ASN A 755 -6.48 -4.86 2.60
CA ASN A 755 -5.34 -4.36 3.37
C ASN A 755 -4.86 -5.38 4.41
N ALA A 756 -5.79 -6.16 4.98
CA ALA A 756 -5.45 -7.26 5.87
C ALA A 756 -5.13 -8.53 5.06
N HIS A 757 -4.12 -9.26 5.52
CA HIS A 757 -3.73 -10.55 4.94
C HIS A 757 -4.92 -11.51 4.87
N GLY A 758 -5.18 -12.03 3.68
CA GLY A 758 -6.25 -12.98 3.41
C GLY A 758 -7.67 -12.41 3.28
N ALA A 759 -7.88 -11.10 3.33
CA ALA A 759 -9.18 -10.51 3.05
C ALA A 759 -9.46 -10.44 1.54
N ALA A 760 -10.74 -10.50 1.15
CA ALA A 760 -11.20 -10.22 -0.20
C ALA A 760 -11.93 -8.88 -0.25
N THR A 761 -11.62 -8.04 -1.23
CA THR A 761 -12.19 -6.70 -1.39
C THR A 761 -12.96 -6.61 -2.69
N GLY A 762 -14.27 -6.34 -2.61
CA GLY A 762 -15.07 -5.95 -3.76
C GLY A 762 -14.91 -4.46 -4.05
N SER A 763 -14.85 -4.11 -5.34
CA SER A 763 -14.74 -2.73 -5.82
C SER A 763 -16.06 -2.17 -6.36
N GLU A 764 -16.02 -1.21 -7.25
CA GLU A 764 -17.18 -0.59 -7.88
C GLU A 764 -17.97 -1.59 -8.76
N GLY A 765 -19.27 -1.36 -8.91
CA GLY A 765 -20.17 -2.23 -9.69
C GLY A 765 -20.77 -3.35 -8.82
N THR A 766 -21.22 -4.43 -9.48
CA THR A 766 -21.69 -5.63 -8.77
C THR A 766 -20.55 -6.63 -8.66
N THR A 767 -20.18 -6.95 -7.44
CA THR A 767 -19.16 -7.94 -7.12
C THR A 767 -19.75 -9.13 -6.40
N SER A 768 -19.28 -10.34 -6.71
CA SER A 768 -19.69 -11.60 -6.07
C SER A 768 -18.46 -12.40 -5.67
N ILE A 769 -18.49 -12.93 -4.44
CA ILE A 769 -17.43 -13.80 -3.92
C ILE A 769 -18.10 -15.11 -3.48
N THR A 770 -17.72 -16.24 -4.08
CA THR A 770 -18.30 -17.56 -3.84
C THR A 770 -17.33 -18.43 -3.05
N TYR A 771 -17.78 -18.97 -1.94
CA TYR A 771 -17.02 -19.84 -1.05
C TYR A 771 -17.54 -21.28 -1.09
N GLY A 772 -16.66 -22.22 -0.78
CA GLY A 772 -16.98 -23.64 -0.76
C GLY A 772 -16.51 -24.41 -2.01
N PRO A 773 -17.03 -25.59 -2.32
CA PRO A 773 -18.19 -26.22 -1.66
C PRO A 773 -17.97 -26.53 -0.20
N PHE A 774 -19.00 -26.30 0.62
CA PHE A 774 -19.04 -26.64 2.02
C PHE A 774 -19.89 -27.93 2.23
N ASP A 775 -19.49 -28.80 3.15
CA ASP A 775 -20.33 -29.93 3.59
C ASP A 775 -20.99 -29.57 4.92
N PHE A 776 -22.21 -29.13 4.85
CA PHE A 776 -23.04 -28.78 6.02
C PHE A 776 -23.56 -30.00 6.78
N GLY A 777 -23.41 -31.21 6.22
CA GLY A 777 -24.06 -32.43 6.76
C GLY A 777 -25.58 -32.40 6.62
N LEU A 778 -26.25 -33.32 7.29
CA LEU A 778 -27.70 -33.48 7.16
C LEU A 778 -28.50 -32.39 7.88
N PHE A 779 -28.05 -31.91 9.04
CA PHE A 779 -28.78 -30.93 9.85
C PHE A 779 -28.49 -29.47 9.45
N GLY A 780 -27.24 -29.17 9.15
CA GLY A 780 -26.80 -27.89 8.58
C GLY A 780 -26.82 -26.69 9.50
N SER A 781 -26.78 -25.48 8.90
CA SER A 781 -26.79 -24.20 9.60
C SER A 781 -27.59 -23.15 8.84
N ASP A 782 -28.20 -22.24 9.60
CA ASP A 782 -28.92 -21.06 9.11
C ASP A 782 -28.32 -19.73 9.63
N THR A 783 -27.11 -19.77 10.16
CA THR A 783 -26.49 -18.62 10.80
C THR A 783 -25.05 -18.51 10.32
N VAL A 784 -24.69 -17.38 9.68
CA VAL A 784 -23.35 -17.09 9.19
C VAL A 784 -22.81 -15.83 9.86
N THR A 785 -21.55 -15.85 10.28
CA THR A 785 -20.82 -14.70 10.82
C THR A 785 -19.74 -14.28 9.83
N ILE A 786 -19.68 -13.00 9.51
CA ILE A 786 -18.81 -12.41 8.50
C ILE A 786 -18.10 -11.21 9.12
N PRO A 787 -16.77 -11.21 9.29
CA PRO A 787 -15.99 -10.02 9.58
C PRO A 787 -15.96 -9.08 8.37
N ILE A 788 -16.41 -7.84 8.55
CA ILE A 788 -16.55 -6.84 7.50
C ILE A 788 -15.82 -5.57 7.89
N PHE A 789 -15.03 -5.02 6.97
CA PHE A 789 -14.52 -3.67 7.03
C PHE A 789 -15.11 -2.86 5.87
N GLU A 790 -15.65 -1.68 6.17
CA GLU A 790 -16.33 -0.80 5.23
C GLU A 790 -15.77 0.62 5.37
N THR A 791 -15.56 1.31 4.26
CA THR A 791 -14.83 2.59 4.23
C THR A 791 -15.72 3.83 4.23
N GLU A 792 -17.06 3.69 4.11
CA GLU A 792 -17.94 4.84 3.84
C GLU A 792 -18.89 5.21 4.97
N SER A 793 -18.98 4.47 6.07
CA SER A 793 -19.93 4.70 7.19
C SER A 793 -21.39 4.87 6.77
N ARG A 794 -21.80 4.18 5.71
CA ARG A 794 -23.19 4.14 5.22
C ARG A 794 -23.68 2.71 5.20
N PRO A 795 -24.97 2.44 5.52
CA PRO A 795 -25.54 1.11 5.46
C PRO A 795 -25.32 0.45 4.10
N VAL A 796 -25.05 -0.87 4.10
CA VAL A 796 -24.90 -1.68 2.91
C VAL A 796 -25.70 -2.97 3.01
N ASP A 797 -26.33 -3.36 1.90
CA ASP A 797 -27.04 -4.63 1.79
C ASP A 797 -26.17 -5.65 1.06
N LEU A 798 -26.02 -6.83 1.68
CA LEU A 798 -25.35 -8.00 1.13
C LEU A 798 -26.42 -8.98 0.63
N THR A 799 -26.28 -9.45 -0.60
CA THR A 799 -27.16 -10.52 -1.11
C THR A 799 -26.47 -11.87 -0.93
N PHE A 800 -27.14 -12.80 -0.24
CA PHE A 800 -26.64 -14.17 -0.03
C PHE A 800 -27.27 -15.12 -1.03
N ILE A 801 -26.43 -15.96 -1.67
CA ILE A 801 -26.84 -16.87 -2.74
C ILE A 801 -26.28 -18.27 -2.43
N GLU A 802 -27.13 -19.29 -2.54
CA GLU A 802 -26.78 -20.72 -2.38
C GLU A 802 -26.58 -21.38 -3.73
N GLY A 803 -25.59 -22.27 -3.84
CA GLY A 803 -25.38 -23.14 -5.00
C GLY A 803 -24.91 -22.42 -6.26
N LYS A 804 -24.34 -21.17 -6.15
CA LYS A 804 -23.77 -20.49 -7.28
C LYS A 804 -22.43 -21.14 -7.67
N THR A 805 -22.23 -21.35 -8.97
CA THR A 805 -20.98 -21.82 -9.58
C THR A 805 -20.71 -21.04 -10.86
N LYS A 806 -19.57 -21.26 -11.51
CA LYS A 806 -19.25 -20.66 -12.81
C LYS A 806 -20.31 -20.89 -13.89
N THR A 807 -21.08 -21.97 -13.76
CA THR A 807 -22.08 -22.38 -14.77
C THR A 807 -23.52 -22.28 -14.28
N GLN A 808 -23.74 -22.02 -12.99
CA GLN A 808 -25.08 -21.94 -12.38
C GLN A 808 -25.21 -20.67 -11.55
N PRO A 809 -26.29 -19.89 -11.71
CA PRO A 809 -26.48 -18.62 -11.02
C PRO A 809 -26.79 -18.78 -9.52
N GLY A 810 -27.12 -20.01 -9.06
CA GLY A 810 -27.54 -20.26 -7.68
C GLY A 810 -28.94 -19.73 -7.37
N THR A 811 -29.33 -19.85 -6.10
CA THR A 811 -30.62 -19.39 -5.56
C THR A 811 -30.38 -18.28 -4.54
N VAL A 812 -30.98 -17.12 -4.73
CA VAL A 812 -30.93 -16.02 -3.74
C VAL A 812 -31.68 -16.46 -2.49
N LEU A 813 -31.01 -16.42 -1.35
CA LEU A 813 -31.55 -16.76 -0.05
C LEU A 813 -32.25 -15.57 0.60
N CYS A 814 -31.51 -14.50 0.82
CA CYS A 814 -32.00 -13.27 1.45
C CYS A 814 -31.00 -12.13 1.23
N ARG A 815 -31.36 -10.96 1.79
CA ARG A 815 -30.44 -9.83 1.94
C ARG A 815 -30.09 -9.65 3.42
N GLY A 816 -28.81 -9.51 3.71
CA GLY A 816 -28.28 -9.10 5.01
C GLY A 816 -28.04 -7.61 5.02
N HIS A 817 -28.39 -6.93 6.09
CA HIS A 817 -28.15 -5.51 6.28
C HIS A 817 -27.00 -5.28 7.25
N TYR A 818 -26.02 -4.44 6.86
CA TYR A 818 -24.87 -4.05 7.68
C TYR A 818 -24.85 -2.54 7.81
N ASP A 819 -24.85 -2.01 9.06
CA ASP A 819 -24.93 -0.59 9.37
C ASP A 819 -23.99 -0.14 10.50
N LYS A 820 -22.97 -0.96 10.82
CA LYS A 820 -22.01 -0.59 11.86
C LYS A 820 -21.18 0.63 11.42
N LYS A 821 -20.93 1.52 12.39
CA LYS A 821 -20.06 2.68 12.17
C LYS A 821 -18.66 2.19 11.82
N MET A 822 -18.10 2.76 10.78
CA MET A 822 -16.73 2.48 10.33
C MET A 822 -15.72 2.74 11.45
N ILE A 823 -14.84 1.79 11.67
CA ILE A 823 -13.60 1.92 12.42
C ILE A 823 -12.49 1.56 11.44
N TRP A 824 -11.56 2.50 11.23
CA TRP A 824 -10.52 2.33 10.21
C TRP A 824 -9.73 1.03 10.42
N ASP A 825 -9.52 0.30 9.33
CA ASP A 825 -8.79 -0.98 9.23
C ASP A 825 -9.22 -2.06 10.25
N THR A 826 -10.49 -2.00 10.69
CA THR A 826 -11.04 -2.93 11.68
C THR A 826 -12.17 -3.74 11.07
N TYR A 827 -11.98 -5.07 11.00
CA TYR A 827 -12.98 -6.02 10.55
C TYR A 827 -13.96 -6.32 11.70
N GLN A 828 -15.17 -5.80 11.60
CA GLN A 828 -16.22 -5.98 12.62
C GLN A 828 -17.09 -7.18 12.27
N GLU A 829 -17.19 -8.15 13.17
CA GLU A 829 -18.04 -9.32 12.96
C GLU A 829 -19.52 -8.95 12.90
N GLU A 830 -20.24 -9.42 11.89
CA GLU A 830 -21.68 -9.34 11.77
C GLU A 830 -22.27 -10.73 11.57
N THR A 831 -23.37 -11.02 12.29
CA THR A 831 -24.03 -12.33 12.24
C THR A 831 -25.38 -12.21 11.55
N PHE A 832 -25.55 -12.96 10.47
CA PHE A 832 -26.75 -12.98 9.66
C PHE A 832 -27.51 -14.28 9.85
N LYS A 833 -28.84 -14.17 9.98
CA LYS A 833 -29.75 -15.29 10.01
C LYS A 833 -30.31 -15.56 8.61
N LEU A 834 -30.12 -16.76 8.10
CA LEU A 834 -30.66 -17.20 6.81
C LEU A 834 -32.13 -17.70 6.97
N PRO A 835 -32.96 -17.62 5.91
CA PRO A 835 -34.34 -18.01 5.96
C PRO A 835 -34.52 -19.54 6.08
N LYS A 836 -33.51 -20.33 5.75
CA LYS A 836 -33.46 -21.79 5.89
C LYS A 836 -32.08 -22.25 6.28
N ARG A 837 -31.95 -23.45 6.80
CA ARG A 837 -30.65 -24.09 6.97
C ARG A 837 -30.08 -24.52 5.62
N LEU A 838 -28.78 -24.28 5.42
CA LEU A 838 -27.99 -24.88 4.37
C LEU A 838 -27.62 -26.30 4.79
N THR A 839 -27.86 -27.29 3.96
CA THR A 839 -27.64 -28.72 4.24
C THR A 839 -26.93 -29.40 3.09
N GLY A 840 -26.25 -30.53 3.35
CA GLY A 840 -25.49 -31.26 2.36
C GLY A 840 -24.31 -30.42 1.80
N VAL A 841 -23.92 -30.73 0.58
CA VAL A 841 -22.79 -30.05 -0.08
C VAL A 841 -23.30 -28.90 -0.95
N THR A 842 -22.91 -27.68 -0.64
CA THR A 842 -23.31 -26.48 -1.40
C THR A 842 -22.28 -25.36 -1.29
N THR A 843 -22.36 -24.36 -2.19
CA THR A 843 -21.57 -23.14 -2.13
C THR A 843 -22.37 -22.00 -1.50
N PHE A 844 -21.67 -21.01 -0.96
CA PHE A 844 -22.25 -19.80 -0.40
C PHE A 844 -21.60 -18.57 -1.04
N THR A 845 -22.41 -17.69 -1.61
CA THR A 845 -21.94 -16.48 -2.30
C THR A 845 -22.40 -15.23 -1.58
N ILE A 846 -21.48 -14.29 -1.42
CA ILE A 846 -21.74 -12.92 -0.94
C ILE A 846 -21.67 -12.00 -2.15
N GLN A 847 -22.77 -11.29 -2.45
CA GLN A 847 -22.82 -10.31 -3.54
C GLN A 847 -23.13 -8.92 -3.00
N VAL A 848 -22.38 -7.93 -3.51
CA VAL A 848 -22.50 -6.50 -3.15
C VAL A 848 -22.61 -5.68 -4.43
N THR A 849 -23.35 -4.57 -4.40
CA THR A 849 -23.54 -3.72 -5.57
C THR A 849 -23.18 -2.27 -5.25
N ASN A 850 -22.33 -1.67 -6.07
CA ASN A 850 -21.89 -0.26 -6.02
C ASN A 850 -21.31 0.16 -4.66
N ARG A 851 -20.61 -0.76 -4.00
CA ARG A 851 -19.95 -0.50 -2.72
C ARG A 851 -18.61 -1.23 -2.63
N LYS A 852 -17.63 -0.54 -2.13
CA LYS A 852 -16.35 -1.12 -1.74
C LYS A 852 -16.50 -1.75 -0.37
N LEU A 853 -16.28 -3.06 -0.28
CA LEU A 853 -16.44 -3.82 0.94
C LEU A 853 -15.32 -4.85 1.09
N HIS A 854 -14.72 -4.91 2.28
CA HIS A 854 -13.69 -5.87 2.61
C HIS A 854 -14.27 -7.00 3.44
N ILE A 855 -14.18 -8.23 2.94
CA ILE A 855 -14.62 -9.45 3.61
C ILE A 855 -13.40 -10.16 4.21
N GLY A 856 -13.32 -10.22 5.54
CA GLY A 856 -12.23 -10.92 6.23
C GLY A 856 -12.34 -12.44 6.15
N GLY A 857 -13.54 -12.93 5.94
CA GLY A 857 -13.86 -14.36 5.87
C GLY A 857 -15.28 -14.65 6.30
N LEU A 858 -15.56 -15.91 6.59
CA LEU A 858 -16.87 -16.33 7.12
C LEU A 858 -16.76 -17.64 7.90
N SER A 859 -17.73 -17.86 8.81
CA SER A 859 -17.98 -19.14 9.44
C SER A 859 -19.46 -19.31 9.72
N PHE A 860 -19.93 -20.56 9.71
CA PHE A 860 -21.30 -20.88 10.06
C PHE A 860 -21.38 -21.40 11.49
N LYS A 861 -22.45 -21.06 12.18
CA LYS A 861 -22.69 -21.55 13.52
C LYS A 861 -23.08 -23.03 13.46
N LYS A 862 -22.29 -23.89 14.09
CA LYS A 862 -22.70 -25.31 14.28
C LYS A 862 -23.91 -25.36 15.20
N LEU A 863 -25.02 -25.82 14.65
CA LEU A 863 -26.25 -26.01 15.42
C LEU A 863 -26.23 -27.37 16.06
N GLU A 864 -26.56 -27.43 17.36
CA GLU A 864 -26.72 -28.67 18.11
C GLU A 864 -28.13 -29.19 17.85
N LYS A 865 -28.28 -30.25 17.05
CA LYS A 865 -29.58 -30.83 16.66
C LYS A 865 -30.46 -31.14 17.89
N ALA A 866 -29.86 -31.75 18.92
CA ALA A 866 -30.56 -32.11 20.14
C ALA A 866 -31.15 -30.92 20.91
N TRP A 867 -30.56 -29.73 20.80
CA TRP A 867 -30.99 -28.52 21.52
C TRP A 867 -31.68 -27.47 20.63
N SER A 868 -31.84 -27.81 19.36
CA SER A 868 -32.54 -26.96 18.39
C SER A 868 -34.01 -27.24 18.32
N PRO A 869 -34.90 -26.30 17.99
CA PRO A 869 -36.27 -26.59 17.57
C PRO A 869 -36.23 -27.46 16.32
N LEU A 870 -36.90 -28.61 16.37
CA LEU A 870 -36.99 -29.54 15.26
C LEU A 870 -38.37 -29.51 14.67
N SER A 871 -38.50 -29.20 13.40
CA SER A 871 -39.72 -29.23 12.62
C SER A 871 -39.95 -30.61 12.01
N VAL A 872 -41.04 -30.78 11.29
CA VAL A 872 -41.33 -32.02 10.57
C VAL A 872 -40.36 -32.31 9.43
N THR A 873 -39.66 -31.31 8.94
CA THR A 873 -38.60 -31.46 7.93
C THR A 873 -37.31 -32.05 8.51
N ASP A 874 -37.13 -31.97 9.84
CA ASP A 874 -35.94 -32.48 10.55
C ASP A 874 -36.08 -33.93 10.98
N ILE A 875 -37.21 -34.54 10.67
CA ILE A 875 -37.51 -35.96 10.96
C ILE A 875 -36.72 -36.84 9.99
N ASP A 876 -35.91 -37.74 10.53
CA ASP A 876 -35.09 -38.65 9.73
C ASP A 876 -35.95 -39.79 9.17
N ARG A 877 -36.87 -40.31 9.95
CA ARG A 877 -37.81 -41.38 9.52
C ARG A 877 -39.18 -41.20 10.13
N VAL A 878 -40.20 -41.53 9.35
CA VAL A 878 -41.57 -41.71 9.83
C VAL A 878 -42.19 -42.91 9.16
N TYR A 879 -42.77 -43.79 9.94
CA TYR A 879 -43.46 -45.00 9.45
C TYR A 879 -44.54 -45.43 10.40
N GLY A 880 -45.50 -46.25 9.94
CA GLY A 880 -46.60 -46.75 10.70
C GLY A 880 -47.90 -46.89 9.91
N ASP A 881 -49.04 -47.13 10.61
CA ASP A 881 -50.31 -47.50 9.97
C ASP A 881 -50.97 -46.32 9.21
N ALA A 882 -51.00 -45.13 9.81
CA ALA A 882 -51.66 -43.97 9.20
C ALA A 882 -51.03 -42.65 9.62
N PHE A 883 -50.62 -41.84 8.64
CA PHE A 883 -50.16 -40.45 8.78
C PHE A 883 -50.11 -39.76 7.42
N CYS A 884 -50.17 -38.43 7.44
CA CYS A 884 -49.90 -37.59 6.25
C CYS A 884 -48.82 -36.58 6.58
N LYS A 885 -47.67 -36.64 5.90
CA LYS A 885 -46.54 -35.71 6.06
C LYS A 885 -46.63 -34.60 5.01
N THR A 886 -46.65 -33.35 5.47
CA THR A 886 -46.49 -32.14 4.68
C THR A 886 -45.23 -31.42 5.11
N ASP A 887 -44.88 -30.29 4.50
CA ASP A 887 -43.73 -29.48 4.91
C ASP A 887 -43.92 -28.78 6.26
N ASP A 888 -45.19 -28.59 6.71
CA ASP A 888 -45.53 -27.85 7.93
C ASP A 888 -45.89 -28.73 9.10
N ALA A 889 -46.43 -29.93 8.85
CA ALA A 889 -46.92 -30.82 9.89
C ALA A 889 -46.98 -32.29 9.44
N ILE A 890 -47.00 -33.22 10.41
CA ILE A 890 -47.51 -34.56 10.21
C ILE A 890 -48.89 -34.59 10.81
N THR A 891 -49.91 -34.89 10.02
CA THR A 891 -51.32 -34.89 10.43
C THR A 891 -51.92 -36.28 10.40
N GLY A 892 -52.97 -36.47 11.19
CA GLY A 892 -53.68 -37.77 11.26
C GLY A 892 -52.80 -38.91 11.73
N ILE A 893 -51.86 -38.67 12.63
CA ILE A 893 -50.98 -39.68 13.21
C ILE A 893 -51.86 -40.69 13.99
N GLY A 894 -51.98 -41.90 13.45
CA GLY A 894 -52.78 -42.97 14.00
C GLY A 894 -51.98 -44.00 14.80
N ASN A 895 -52.46 -45.23 14.76
CA ASN A 895 -51.82 -46.31 15.51
C ASN A 895 -50.43 -46.65 15.00
N ASN A 896 -49.55 -47.02 15.93
CA ASN A 896 -48.21 -47.56 15.65
C ASN A 896 -47.32 -46.68 14.77
N VAL A 897 -47.60 -45.37 14.71
CA VAL A 897 -46.76 -44.49 13.98
C VAL A 897 -45.50 -44.13 14.79
N THR A 898 -44.38 -44.27 14.17
CA THR A 898 -43.08 -44.04 14.76
C THR A 898 -42.40 -42.89 14.01
N ILE A 899 -41.87 -41.91 14.74
CA ILE A 899 -41.12 -40.78 14.23
C ILE A 899 -39.73 -40.82 14.86
N GLU A 900 -38.69 -40.83 14.04
CA GLU A 900 -37.29 -40.94 14.49
C GLU A 900 -36.48 -39.70 14.18
N TYR A 901 -35.68 -39.28 15.17
CA TYR A 901 -34.63 -38.28 15.09
C TYR A 901 -33.30 -38.94 15.48
N THR A 902 -32.42 -39.14 14.54
CA THR A 902 -31.05 -39.68 14.73
C THR A 902 -30.06 -38.60 15.08
N ASP A 903 -28.88 -38.98 15.54
CA ASP A 903 -27.77 -38.08 15.81
C ASP A 903 -28.08 -36.92 16.78
N MET A 904 -28.92 -37.23 17.79
CA MET A 904 -29.29 -36.29 18.84
C MET A 904 -28.22 -36.31 19.94
N ASP A 905 -27.20 -35.46 19.83
CA ASP A 905 -26.14 -35.41 20.84
C ASP A 905 -26.52 -34.46 21.99
N PHE A 906 -26.75 -35.06 23.17
CA PHE A 906 -27.09 -34.37 24.41
C PHE A 906 -25.86 -33.95 25.22
N GLY A 907 -24.65 -34.30 24.79
CA GLY A 907 -23.38 -33.97 25.46
C GLY A 907 -23.25 -34.67 26.82
N GLU A 908 -22.85 -33.91 27.84
CA GLU A 908 -22.78 -34.43 29.21
C GLU A 908 -24.17 -34.77 29.76
N ARG A 909 -24.20 -35.67 30.76
CA ARG A 909 -25.40 -36.13 31.42
C ARG A 909 -26.25 -34.98 31.96
N THR A 910 -27.44 -34.79 31.41
CA THR A 910 -28.27 -33.60 31.66
C THR A 910 -29.72 -33.97 31.86
N CYS A 911 -30.38 -33.28 32.80
CA CYS A 911 -31.86 -33.35 32.96
C CYS A 911 -32.53 -32.54 31.85
N VAL A 912 -33.54 -33.12 31.22
CA VAL A 912 -34.19 -32.51 30.05
C VAL A 912 -35.70 -32.54 30.12
N VAL A 913 -36.33 -31.60 29.46
CA VAL A 913 -37.75 -31.55 29.13
C VAL A 913 -37.87 -31.59 27.62
N ILE A 914 -38.80 -32.40 27.10
CA ILE A 914 -39.21 -32.28 25.71
C ILE A 914 -40.46 -31.37 25.61
N GLU A 915 -40.37 -30.38 24.74
CA GLU A 915 -41.48 -29.56 24.26
C GLU A 915 -42.04 -30.23 23.00
N ILE A 916 -43.30 -30.59 22.98
CA ILE A 916 -43.99 -31.13 21.80
C ILE A 916 -45.01 -30.08 21.34
N THR A 917 -44.88 -29.63 20.11
CA THR A 917 -45.85 -28.73 19.47
C THR A 917 -46.76 -29.54 18.57
N GLY A 918 -48.02 -29.66 18.98
CA GLY A 918 -48.99 -30.50 18.28
C GLY A 918 -50.43 -30.12 18.59
N ARG A 919 -51.35 -30.85 17.97
CA ARG A 919 -52.82 -30.79 18.19
C ARG A 919 -53.36 -32.17 18.49
N SER A 920 -54.25 -32.28 19.49
CA SER A 920 -54.86 -33.53 19.90
C SER A 920 -56.38 -33.40 19.81
N PRO A 921 -57.05 -33.97 18.80
CA PRO A 921 -58.46 -33.88 18.64
C PRO A 921 -59.24 -34.91 19.58
N ILE A 922 -58.47 -35.69 20.32
CA ILE A 922 -59.02 -36.65 21.33
C ILE A 922 -58.64 -36.19 22.73
N GLU A 923 -59.33 -36.67 23.75
CA GLU A 923 -59.15 -36.30 25.15
C GLU A 923 -57.66 -36.37 25.58
N LYS A 924 -56.92 -37.40 25.10
CA LYS A 924 -55.59 -37.69 25.47
C LYS A 924 -54.89 -38.57 24.43
N ASN A 925 -53.70 -38.13 23.94
CA ASN A 925 -52.77 -39.00 23.20
C ASN A 925 -51.59 -39.39 24.10
N THR A 926 -51.26 -40.67 24.11
CA THR A 926 -50.09 -41.20 24.82
C THR A 926 -48.96 -41.40 23.82
N ILE A 927 -47.90 -40.62 23.98
CA ILE A 927 -46.73 -40.64 23.13
C ILE A 927 -45.55 -41.22 23.92
N HIS A 928 -45.01 -42.36 23.46
CA HIS A 928 -43.79 -42.90 24.02
C HIS A 928 -42.57 -42.18 23.45
N VAL A 929 -41.86 -41.44 24.29
CA VAL A 929 -40.61 -40.78 23.96
C VAL A 929 -39.46 -41.70 24.37
N ARG A 930 -38.84 -42.36 23.42
CA ARG A 930 -37.71 -43.26 23.63
C ARG A 930 -36.41 -42.55 23.20
N ALA A 931 -35.34 -42.73 23.96
CA ALA A 931 -34.01 -42.36 23.57
C ALA A 931 -33.06 -43.55 23.73
N SER A 932 -32.35 -43.91 22.67
CA SER A 932 -31.45 -45.05 22.59
C SER A 932 -30.10 -44.70 21.99
N ASN A 933 -29.03 -45.21 22.62
CA ASN A 933 -27.66 -45.16 22.06
C ASN A 933 -27.21 -46.50 21.48
N GLY A 934 -28.15 -47.42 21.23
CA GLY A 934 -27.87 -48.76 20.73
C GLY A 934 -27.59 -49.81 21.81
N THR A 935 -27.13 -49.38 22.98
CA THR A 935 -26.89 -50.30 24.13
C THR A 935 -27.86 -50.08 25.28
N ASN A 936 -28.26 -48.86 25.51
CA ASN A 936 -29.24 -48.48 26.56
C ASN A 936 -30.41 -47.75 25.93
N GLU A 937 -31.61 -48.01 26.41
CA GLU A 937 -32.83 -47.32 26.01
C GLU A 937 -33.51 -46.73 27.24
N THR A 938 -33.96 -45.48 27.12
CA THR A 938 -34.82 -44.82 28.11
C THR A 938 -36.21 -44.65 27.51
N LEU A 939 -37.23 -44.87 28.30
CA LEU A 939 -38.64 -44.68 27.95
C LEU A 939 -39.27 -43.65 28.87
N ASN A 940 -39.88 -42.62 28.26
CA ASN A 940 -40.69 -41.62 28.94
C ASN A 940 -42.06 -41.57 28.27
N ILE A 941 -43.10 -41.21 29.02
CA ILE A 941 -44.45 -41.11 28.54
C ILE A 941 -44.89 -39.65 28.54
N ALA A 942 -45.24 -39.12 27.37
CA ALA A 942 -45.87 -37.82 27.23
C ALA A 942 -47.39 -38.00 27.01
N GLU A 943 -48.19 -37.56 27.98
CA GLU A 943 -49.61 -37.53 27.85
C GLU A 943 -50.13 -36.20 27.35
N PHE A 944 -50.39 -36.13 26.03
CA PHE A 944 -50.79 -34.87 25.38
C PHE A 944 -52.35 -34.81 25.42
N THR A 945 -52.84 -33.87 26.25
CA THR A 945 -54.31 -33.68 26.44
C THR A 945 -54.92 -32.92 25.28
N TYR A 946 -56.23 -32.99 25.13
CA TYR A 946 -57.01 -32.32 24.09
C TYR A 946 -56.56 -30.86 23.78
N SER A 947 -56.57 -30.53 22.51
CA SER A 947 -56.39 -29.17 22.03
C SER A 947 -56.97 -29.00 20.62
N ASP A 948 -57.75 -27.93 20.39
CA ASP A 948 -58.33 -27.60 19.09
C ASP A 948 -57.31 -27.02 18.16
N ASP A 949 -56.35 -26.25 18.73
CA ASP A 949 -55.27 -25.59 18.02
C ASP A 949 -53.92 -26.27 18.29
N TYR A 950 -52.90 -25.93 17.47
CA TYR A 950 -51.53 -26.33 17.76
C TYR A 950 -51.02 -25.62 19.00
N VAL A 951 -50.67 -26.36 20.02
CA VAL A 951 -50.11 -25.86 21.28
C VAL A 951 -48.82 -26.59 21.62
N THR A 952 -47.93 -25.92 22.34
CA THR A 952 -46.68 -26.51 22.85
C THR A 952 -46.89 -26.94 24.29
N LYS A 953 -46.66 -28.25 24.57
CA LYS A 953 -46.67 -28.79 25.92
C LYS A 953 -45.36 -29.39 26.31
N ARG A 954 -45.05 -29.34 27.62
CA ARG A 954 -43.80 -29.77 28.23
C ARG A 954 -43.96 -31.10 28.94
N PHE A 955 -43.01 -32.01 28.69
CA PHE A 955 -42.99 -33.30 29.34
C PHE A 955 -41.59 -33.63 29.88
N PRO A 956 -41.45 -34.08 31.14
CA PRO A 956 -40.15 -34.45 31.68
C PRO A 956 -39.62 -35.70 30.96
N VAL A 957 -38.33 -35.71 30.74
CA VAL A 957 -37.63 -36.84 30.15
C VAL A 957 -36.52 -37.27 31.11
N ASN A 958 -36.20 -38.57 31.14
CA ASN A 958 -35.09 -39.08 31.92
C ASN A 958 -33.77 -38.37 31.51
N VAL A 959 -32.81 -38.42 32.40
CA VAL A 959 -31.49 -37.85 32.12
C VAL A 959 -30.88 -38.47 30.86
N LEU A 960 -30.52 -37.61 29.88
CA LEU A 960 -29.92 -38.03 28.62
C LEU A 960 -28.44 -37.65 28.59
N SER A 961 -27.63 -38.36 27.82
CA SER A 961 -26.20 -38.05 27.59
C SER A 961 -25.72 -38.69 26.29
N GLY A 962 -24.73 -38.01 25.66
CA GLY A 962 -24.11 -38.42 24.42
C GLY A 962 -25.10 -38.50 23.24
N SER A 963 -24.68 -39.12 22.17
CA SER A 963 -25.49 -39.28 20.95
C SER A 963 -26.58 -40.32 21.16
N GLN A 964 -27.82 -39.98 20.82
CA GLN A 964 -29.02 -40.77 20.98
C GLN A 964 -29.83 -40.77 19.66
N THR A 965 -30.57 -41.85 19.42
CA THR A 965 -31.71 -41.82 18.53
C THR A 965 -32.94 -41.59 19.37
N VAL A 966 -33.69 -40.53 19.10
CA VAL A 966 -34.94 -40.22 19.78
C VAL A 966 -36.10 -40.68 18.91
N THR A 967 -37.05 -41.44 19.52
CA THR A 967 -38.21 -41.99 18.85
C THR A 967 -39.47 -41.54 19.54
N LEU A 968 -40.42 -40.98 18.80
CA LEU A 968 -41.79 -40.76 19.24
C LEU A 968 -42.67 -41.90 18.70
N LEU A 969 -43.21 -42.74 19.58
CA LEU A 969 -44.10 -43.83 19.19
C LEU A 969 -45.55 -43.55 19.69
N PHE A 970 -46.44 -43.49 18.73
CA PHE A 970 -47.89 -43.31 18.99
C PHE A 970 -48.59 -44.62 19.13
N LEU A 971 -49.21 -44.79 20.24
CA LEU A 971 -49.87 -46.04 20.61
C LEU A 971 -51.26 -46.25 19.93
N PRO A 972 -51.82 -47.48 19.91
CA PRO A 972 -53.17 -47.72 19.43
C PRO A 972 -54.20 -46.80 20.07
N GLY A 973 -55.03 -46.18 19.22
CA GLY A 973 -56.03 -45.19 19.66
C GLY A 973 -55.57 -43.77 19.53
N SER A 974 -54.34 -43.53 19.03
CA SER A 974 -53.83 -42.20 18.76
C SER A 974 -54.53 -41.47 17.59
N ASN A 975 -54.71 -40.17 17.74
CA ASN A 975 -55.12 -39.28 16.71
C ASN A 975 -54.46 -37.94 17.05
N PHE A 976 -53.37 -37.59 16.29
CA PHE A 976 -52.47 -36.45 16.63
C PHE A 976 -51.92 -35.75 15.38
N ASP A 977 -51.75 -34.47 15.51
CA ASP A 977 -51.02 -33.71 14.51
C ASP A 977 -49.76 -33.08 15.14
N LEU A 978 -48.60 -33.32 14.56
CA LEU A 978 -47.28 -32.85 15.04
C LEU A 978 -46.73 -31.74 14.14
N LYS A 979 -46.31 -30.64 14.76
CA LYS A 979 -45.53 -29.59 14.08
C LYS A 979 -44.02 -29.68 14.36
N GLY A 980 -43.63 -30.11 15.53
CA GLY A 980 -42.25 -30.25 15.89
C GLY A 980 -41.98 -30.52 17.35
N ILE A 981 -40.70 -30.68 17.68
CA ILE A 981 -40.26 -30.92 19.06
C ILE A 981 -39.06 -30.02 19.38
N ARG A 982 -38.81 -29.88 20.69
CA ARG A 982 -37.58 -29.23 21.19
C ARG A 982 -37.18 -29.82 22.53
N PHE A 983 -35.90 -30.09 22.73
CA PHE A 983 -35.40 -30.43 24.05
C PHE A 983 -34.82 -29.19 24.74
N VAL A 984 -35.09 -29.08 26.03
CA VAL A 984 -34.65 -27.92 26.85
C VAL A 984 -33.96 -28.46 28.10
N LYS A 985 -32.82 -27.93 28.43
CA LYS A 985 -32.11 -28.20 29.71
C LYS A 985 -32.95 -27.63 30.87
N ILE A 986 -33.02 -28.38 31.98
CA ILE A 986 -33.69 -27.93 33.20
C ILE A 986 -32.64 -27.32 34.14
#